data_f64823ac431cb8251852de1d1999190a
#
_entry.id   f64823ac431cb8251852de1d1999190a
#
_cell.length_a   1.000
_cell.length_b   1.000
_cell.length_c   1.000
_cell.angle_alpha   90.00
_cell.angle_beta   90.00
_cell.angle_gamma   90.00
#
_symmetry.space_group_name_H-M   'P 1'
#
loop_
_entity.id
_entity.type
_entity.pdbx_description
1 polymer ?
#
loop_
_entity_poly.entity_id
_entity_poly.type
_entity_poly.pdbx_seq_one_letter_code
_entity_poly.pdbx_strand_id
1 'polypeptide(L)'
;MKKILSLMLVLILLVGALVGCAYSSKAGEDPVVTAKNWIETQIKKNTLFSFDYAGKEYTEHIKSWEKTVEEKENFWVVTYTNGDVVAWSEITLDDEMAAVEWTNYFKNNGSVDSPVISDIQAIDSVVQVENPVLTSAQGSNSLANDFQPFSIDLNVEESFKMASMGGRSSHGAFPYFDICNGEYGIIGGIGWTGNWQAVFSAQDSNVRIQAGMQQTQIALHAGEQMRTPMVMLQFFKGDQDAGHNAFRQLVLKSYTPSDASGEPIKKAMMSIGVSSVAGYGIDELLNQVAFFEAINIQYDSLWIDAGWYGDIKGDNLNTGVWREQVGNWYFIPEAYPDGNARELGDYLASQDKEFVLWFEPERAVYGTKLTVEHPEWFISDEDNPKQEFMLYNLAIDEACDYLIDMIGTIIKDSKVTWYRQDANFEPESRWKTADKAEGENRVGITEIKYITNEYRFLDGLVEMNPGLMIDSCASGGRRLDLEMMKRTIPLWNSDYTTHPDTATADGNRALCYNLTWWLPIHAGGGANVTAWDTIYRFRAAMMSGMQINIDSTKLGVVRNTLIEQYYTCRDFMTGDYYILQQGFDKEIDTKDACYEFYMADQGKGYLMAFRPENCKTESNSYRLKGLDATATYELEVADTGDKLTMTGEQLMTDGLKVTYPRANLSLLIYINKI
;
A
#
# COMPACT_ATOMS: atom_id res chain seq x y z
N MET A 1 -4.84 53.10 8.61
CA MET A 1 -3.38 53.01 8.84
C MET A 1 -3.13 52.40 10.22
N LYS A 2 -2.98 51.10 10.32
CA LYS A 2 -2.31 50.40 11.42
C LYS A 2 -1.74 49.13 10.83
N LYS A 3 -0.43 49.05 10.84
CA LYS A 3 0.38 47.91 10.41
C LYS A 3 0.16 46.75 11.38
N ILE A 4 -0.26 45.61 10.89
CA ILE A 4 -0.19 44.35 11.62
C ILE A 4 1.14 43.73 11.25
N LEU A 5 2.04 43.71 12.23
CA LEU A 5 3.34 43.02 12.17
C LEU A 5 3.06 41.52 12.28
N SER A 6 3.32 40.80 11.19
CA SER A 6 3.36 39.33 11.23
C SER A 6 4.67 38.91 11.90
N LEU A 7 4.58 38.27 13.06
CA LEU A 7 5.73 37.67 13.72
C LEU A 7 6.04 36.37 12.99
N MET A 8 7.04 36.37 12.11
CA MET A 8 7.71 35.16 11.66
C MET A 8 8.58 34.65 12.83
N LEU A 9 8.17 33.57 13.45
CA LEU A 9 9.05 32.83 14.36
C LEU A 9 10.04 32.05 13.48
N VAL A 10 11.24 32.60 13.32
CA VAL A 10 12.38 31.87 12.77
C VAL A 10 12.88 30.96 13.87
N LEU A 11 12.54 29.67 13.77
CA LEU A 11 13.15 28.64 14.60
C LEU A 11 14.58 28.45 14.10
N ILE A 12 15.55 29.11 14.77
CA ILE A 12 16.96 28.80 14.58
C ILE A 12 17.22 27.48 15.30
N LEU A 13 17.21 26.39 14.53
CA LEU A 13 17.73 25.11 14.96
C LEU A 13 19.25 25.25 15.14
N LEU A 14 19.70 25.33 16.38
CA LEU A 14 21.09 25.12 16.74
C LEU A 14 21.43 23.66 16.42
N VAL A 15 21.99 23.42 15.24
CA VAL A 15 22.62 22.15 14.89
C VAL A 15 23.86 22.00 15.74
N GLY A 16 23.72 21.33 16.89
CA GLY A 16 24.85 20.85 17.64
C GLY A 16 25.70 19.95 16.72
N ALA A 17 26.94 20.34 16.49
CA ALA A 17 27.88 19.61 15.67
C ALA A 17 28.10 18.18 16.21
N LEU A 18 27.31 17.24 15.73
CA LEU A 18 27.62 15.82 15.82
C LEU A 18 28.68 15.51 14.73
N VAL A 19 29.93 15.86 15.02
CA VAL A 19 31.09 15.35 14.26
C VAL A 19 31.26 13.89 14.68
N GLY A 20 30.39 13.02 14.22
CA GLY A 20 30.62 11.58 14.19
C GLY A 20 31.19 11.24 12.84
N CYS A 21 32.25 10.45 12.76
CA CYS A 21 32.72 9.88 11.49
C CYS A 21 31.53 9.17 10.83
N ALA A 22 30.91 9.81 9.86
CA ALA A 22 29.89 9.20 9.05
C ALA A 22 30.57 8.08 8.26
N TYR A 23 29.91 6.93 8.15
CA TYR A 23 30.32 5.91 7.22
C TYR A 23 30.07 6.45 5.80
N SER A 24 31.12 6.56 5.00
CA SER A 24 31.04 6.97 3.60
C SER A 24 30.80 5.72 2.76
N SER A 25 29.57 5.51 2.26
CA SER A 25 29.37 4.58 1.16
C SER A 25 30.12 5.11 -0.05
N LYS A 26 31.15 4.40 -0.49
CA LYS A 26 31.87 4.77 -1.70
C LYS A 26 31.05 4.28 -2.89
N ALA A 27 30.90 5.12 -3.92
CA ALA A 27 30.38 4.69 -5.21
C ALA A 27 31.08 3.38 -5.63
N GLY A 28 30.31 2.31 -5.78
CA GLY A 28 30.81 0.98 -6.16
C GLY A 28 30.91 -0.05 -5.05
N GLU A 29 30.62 0.27 -3.78
CA GLU A 29 30.56 -0.72 -2.70
C GLU A 29 29.34 -1.63 -2.86
N ASP A 30 29.47 -2.87 -2.37
CA ASP A 30 28.37 -3.84 -2.35
C ASP A 30 27.23 -3.34 -1.44
N PRO A 31 25.98 -3.30 -1.90
CA PRO A 31 24.84 -2.82 -1.11
C PRO A 31 24.66 -3.54 0.24
N VAL A 32 24.91 -4.87 0.30
CA VAL A 32 24.80 -5.65 1.54
C VAL A 32 25.87 -5.23 2.54
N VAL A 33 27.09 -5.02 2.08
CA VAL A 33 28.19 -4.51 2.91
C VAL A 33 27.87 -3.10 3.41
N THR A 34 27.29 -2.26 2.56
CA THR A 34 26.87 -0.90 2.91
C THR A 34 25.77 -0.92 3.99
N ALA A 35 24.73 -1.74 3.81
CA ALA A 35 23.62 -1.90 4.75
C ALA A 35 24.12 -2.36 6.13
N LYS A 36 24.98 -3.41 6.16
CA LYS A 36 25.55 -3.96 7.38
C LYS A 36 26.41 -2.92 8.11
N ASN A 37 27.32 -2.27 7.41
CA ASN A 37 28.20 -1.25 8.00
C ASN A 37 27.40 -0.05 8.52
N TRP A 38 26.33 0.34 7.80
CA TRP A 38 25.45 1.41 8.23
C TRP A 38 24.76 1.06 9.53
N ILE A 39 24.07 -0.10 9.63
CA ILE A 39 23.33 -0.47 10.84
C ILE A 39 24.24 -0.68 12.05
N GLU A 40 25.38 -1.34 11.90
CA GLU A 40 26.37 -1.48 12.97
C GLU A 40 26.87 -0.12 13.47
N THR A 41 27.02 0.86 12.56
CA THR A 41 27.40 2.22 12.92
C THR A 41 26.31 2.92 13.69
N GLN A 42 25.04 2.80 13.28
CA GLN A 42 23.92 3.40 14.01
C GLN A 42 23.75 2.81 15.40
N ILE A 43 23.85 1.48 15.52
CA ILE A 43 23.82 0.79 16.81
C ILE A 43 24.90 1.33 17.74
N LYS A 44 26.15 1.53 17.25
CA LYS A 44 27.26 2.07 18.06
C LYS A 44 27.05 3.53 18.48
N LYS A 45 26.41 4.34 17.64
CA LYS A 45 26.24 5.80 17.85
C LYS A 45 24.97 6.19 18.63
N ASN A 46 24.02 5.30 18.90
CA ASN A 46 22.70 5.60 19.48
C ASN A 46 21.85 6.55 18.60
N THR A 47 21.83 6.41 17.29
CA THR A 47 21.18 7.33 16.36
C THR A 47 20.13 6.69 15.48
N LEU A 48 19.59 5.52 15.86
CA LEU A 48 18.60 4.82 15.05
C LEU A 48 17.21 5.48 15.17
N PHE A 49 16.82 5.84 16.39
CA PHE A 49 15.56 6.51 16.70
C PHE A 49 15.79 7.62 17.74
N SER A 50 14.82 8.50 17.93
CA SER A 50 14.87 9.52 18.96
C SER A 50 13.51 9.77 19.61
N PHE A 51 13.52 10.35 20.81
CA PHE A 51 12.35 10.75 21.56
C PHE A 51 12.74 11.74 22.66
N ASP A 52 11.81 12.57 23.07
CA ASP A 52 11.98 13.43 24.25
C ASP A 52 11.52 12.68 25.51
N TYR A 53 12.22 12.89 26.62
CA TYR A 53 11.92 12.22 27.89
C TYR A 53 11.94 13.19 29.05
N ALA A 54 10.84 13.26 29.81
CA ALA A 54 10.68 14.16 30.97
C ALA A 54 10.96 15.64 30.61
N GLY A 55 10.60 16.06 29.39
CA GLY A 55 10.82 17.40 28.86
C GLY A 55 12.26 17.71 28.44
N LYS A 56 13.12 16.68 28.30
CA LYS A 56 14.49 16.83 27.80
C LYS A 56 14.59 16.19 26.42
N GLU A 57 15.29 16.87 25.50
CA GLU A 57 15.60 16.34 24.19
C GLU A 57 16.45 15.05 24.23
N TYR A 58 16.34 14.20 23.21
CA TYR A 58 17.03 12.92 23.13
C TYR A 58 18.53 13.01 23.40
N THR A 59 19.22 13.96 22.81
CA THR A 59 20.66 14.16 22.97
C THR A 59 21.10 14.52 24.38
N GLU A 60 20.18 15.08 25.18
CA GLU A 60 20.44 15.48 26.57
C GLU A 60 20.29 14.32 27.55
N HIS A 61 19.33 13.40 27.30
CA HIS A 61 19.01 12.35 28.26
C HIS A 61 19.59 10.97 27.91
N ILE A 62 19.68 10.59 26.62
CA ILE A 62 19.98 9.20 26.22
C ILE A 62 21.35 8.69 26.73
N LYS A 63 22.32 9.58 26.88
CA LYS A 63 23.66 9.24 27.41
C LYS A 63 23.65 8.75 28.86
N SER A 64 22.57 9.04 29.60
CA SER A 64 22.39 8.59 30.98
C SER A 64 21.66 7.26 31.09
N TRP A 65 21.14 6.74 29.99
CA TRP A 65 20.45 5.45 29.95
C TRP A 65 21.46 4.30 29.82
N GLU A 66 21.22 3.22 30.56
CA GLU A 66 22.00 2.00 30.40
C GLU A 66 21.68 1.36 29.05
N LYS A 67 22.70 1.08 28.27
CA LYS A 67 22.55 0.45 26.94
C LYS A 67 23.09 -0.96 26.96
N THR A 68 22.28 -1.91 26.46
CA THR A 68 22.69 -3.28 26.16
C THR A 68 22.41 -3.61 24.68
N VAL A 69 23.19 -4.50 24.12
CA VAL A 69 23.02 -5.00 22.75
C VAL A 69 23.09 -6.52 22.78
N GLU A 70 22.02 -7.16 22.36
CA GLU A 70 22.00 -8.58 22.07
C GLU A 70 22.10 -8.75 20.55
N GLU A 71 23.05 -9.57 20.11
CA GLU A 71 23.31 -9.82 18.68
C GLU A 71 23.16 -11.32 18.41
N LYS A 72 22.38 -11.62 17.36
CA LYS A 72 22.30 -12.92 16.70
C LYS A 72 22.63 -12.71 15.23
N GLU A 73 22.77 -13.80 14.46
CA GLU A 73 23.00 -13.68 13.02
C GLU A 73 21.94 -12.78 12.36
N ASN A 74 22.39 -11.64 11.79
CA ASN A 74 21.55 -10.64 11.11
C ASN A 74 20.35 -10.07 11.92
N PHE A 75 20.40 -10.20 13.26
CA PHE A 75 19.37 -9.70 14.16
C PHE A 75 19.98 -9.09 15.41
N TRP A 76 19.50 -7.93 15.82
CA TRP A 76 19.93 -7.22 17.03
C TRP A 76 18.73 -6.77 17.86
N VAL A 77 18.87 -6.84 19.18
CA VAL A 77 18.02 -6.15 20.14
C VAL A 77 18.87 -5.13 20.87
N VAL A 78 18.56 -3.85 20.66
CA VAL A 78 19.26 -2.75 21.32
C VAL A 78 18.35 -2.16 22.38
N THR A 79 18.71 -2.35 23.64
CA THR A 79 17.88 -1.94 24.79
C THR A 79 18.51 -0.76 25.53
N TYR A 80 17.69 0.20 25.90
CA TYR A 80 18.01 1.37 26.71
C TYR A 80 17.13 1.36 27.97
N THR A 81 17.74 1.48 29.15
CA THR A 81 17.04 1.41 30.43
C THR A 81 17.31 2.66 31.26
N ASN A 82 16.27 3.26 31.82
CA ASN A 82 16.36 4.35 32.78
C ASN A 82 15.32 4.13 33.92
N GLY A 83 15.78 3.60 35.03
CA GLY A 83 14.89 3.18 36.11
C GLY A 83 13.91 2.10 35.63
N ASP A 84 12.62 2.39 35.76
CA ASP A 84 11.56 1.45 35.37
C ASP A 84 11.17 1.56 33.88
N VAL A 85 11.65 2.57 33.16
CA VAL A 85 11.34 2.75 31.73
C VAL A 85 12.40 2.11 30.86
N VAL A 86 11.93 1.29 29.95
CA VAL A 86 12.77 0.58 28.97
C VAL A 86 12.32 0.96 27.56
N ALA A 87 13.27 1.33 26.70
CA ALA A 87 13.07 1.49 25.26
C ALA A 87 13.97 0.50 24.52
N TRP A 88 13.48 -0.17 23.48
CA TRP A 88 14.33 -1.07 22.69
C TRP A 88 13.96 -1.06 21.22
N SER A 89 14.92 -1.45 20.39
CA SER A 89 14.75 -1.69 18.95
C SER A 89 15.00 -3.14 18.64
N GLU A 90 14.11 -3.77 17.88
CA GLU A 90 14.31 -5.05 17.24
C GLU A 90 14.67 -4.78 15.79
N ILE A 91 15.86 -5.26 15.36
CA ILE A 91 16.47 -4.89 14.09
C ILE A 91 16.84 -6.16 13.33
N THR A 92 16.44 -6.24 12.06
CA THR A 92 16.76 -7.34 11.16
C THR A 92 17.47 -6.82 9.92
N LEU A 93 18.51 -7.52 9.47
CA LEU A 93 19.18 -7.32 8.18
C LEU A 93 18.84 -8.48 7.25
N ASP A 94 18.20 -8.20 6.12
CA ASP A 94 18.14 -9.12 4.98
C ASP A 94 19.41 -8.93 4.15
N ASP A 95 20.35 -9.86 4.27
CA ASP A 95 21.66 -9.81 3.61
C ASP A 95 21.61 -10.26 2.12
N GLU A 96 20.49 -10.81 1.64
CA GLU A 96 20.29 -11.04 0.21
C GLU A 96 19.76 -9.79 -0.49
N MET A 97 18.88 -9.02 0.20
CA MET A 97 18.20 -7.86 -0.35
C MET A 97 18.82 -6.53 0.07
N ALA A 98 19.91 -6.55 0.85
CA ALA A 98 20.55 -5.35 1.41
C ALA A 98 19.57 -4.42 2.16
N ALA A 99 18.60 -5.00 2.88
CA ALA A 99 17.54 -4.28 3.56
C ALA A 99 17.69 -4.40 5.08
N VAL A 100 17.50 -3.29 5.79
CA VAL A 100 17.45 -3.23 7.26
C VAL A 100 16.05 -2.81 7.67
N GLU A 101 15.39 -3.62 8.48
CA GLU A 101 14.07 -3.34 9.06
C GLU A 101 14.18 -3.26 10.58
N TRP A 102 13.43 -2.34 11.20
CA TRP A 102 13.33 -2.29 12.66
C TRP A 102 12.01 -1.73 13.14
N THR A 103 11.67 -2.12 14.38
CA THR A 103 10.58 -1.52 15.17
C THR A 103 11.11 -1.17 16.55
N ASN A 104 10.71 -0.01 17.08
CA ASN A 104 11.07 0.38 18.42
C ASN A 104 9.87 0.19 19.37
N TYR A 105 10.18 -0.06 20.63
CA TYR A 105 9.21 -0.32 21.69
C TYR A 105 9.57 0.47 22.93
N PHE A 106 8.54 0.78 23.73
CA PHE A 106 8.68 1.40 25.04
C PHE A 106 7.84 0.63 26.05
N LYS A 107 8.34 0.49 27.27
CA LYS A 107 7.63 -0.18 28.37
C LYS A 107 7.91 0.49 29.67
N ASN A 108 6.88 0.63 30.52
CA ASN A 108 7.00 1.01 31.91
C ASN A 108 6.88 -0.26 32.79
N ASN A 109 7.98 -0.69 33.39
CA ASN A 109 8.01 -1.82 34.33
C ASN A 109 7.72 -1.40 35.77
N GLY A 110 7.47 -0.10 36.03
CA GLY A 110 7.18 0.44 37.35
C GLY A 110 5.74 0.20 37.79
N SER A 111 5.44 0.68 38.99
CA SER A 111 4.12 0.62 39.63
C SER A 111 3.32 1.92 39.58
N VAL A 112 3.89 2.97 38.97
CA VAL A 112 3.30 4.27 38.73
C VAL A 112 3.53 4.68 37.28
N ASP A 113 2.82 5.71 36.83
CA ASP A 113 2.99 6.26 35.50
C ASP A 113 4.44 6.70 35.24
N SER A 114 4.91 6.49 34.02
CA SER A 114 6.24 6.91 33.59
C SER A 114 6.31 8.45 33.48
N PRO A 115 7.49 9.04 33.51
CA PRO A 115 7.70 10.36 32.92
C PRO A 115 7.22 10.39 31.45
N VAL A 116 6.86 11.59 30.98
CA VAL A 116 6.34 11.76 29.61
C VAL A 116 7.41 11.42 28.58
N ILE A 117 7.02 10.61 27.61
CA ILE A 117 7.74 10.29 26.38
C ILE A 117 7.03 11.05 25.26
N SER A 118 7.74 11.86 24.50
CA SER A 118 7.15 12.67 23.43
C SER A 118 8.07 12.77 22.22
N ASP A 119 7.53 13.30 21.13
CA ASP A 119 8.26 13.57 19.88
C ASP A 119 9.01 12.34 19.33
N ILE A 120 8.34 11.19 19.39
CA ILE A 120 8.95 9.90 19.02
C ILE A 120 9.19 9.84 17.52
N GLN A 121 10.47 9.73 17.13
CA GLN A 121 10.89 9.45 15.77
C GLN A 121 11.31 7.98 15.67
N ALA A 122 10.59 7.19 14.86
CA ALA A 122 10.90 5.77 14.65
C ALA A 122 12.25 5.58 13.91
N ILE A 123 12.61 6.56 13.08
CA ILE A 123 13.96 6.77 12.55
C ILE A 123 14.40 8.21 12.83
N ASP A 124 15.63 8.37 13.32
CA ASP A 124 16.37 9.63 13.38
C ASP A 124 17.84 9.33 13.08
N SER A 125 18.15 9.18 11.82
CA SER A 125 19.44 8.68 11.36
C SER A 125 19.92 9.39 10.12
N VAL A 126 21.21 9.25 9.84
CA VAL A 126 21.86 9.84 8.67
C VAL A 126 22.27 8.75 7.70
N VAL A 127 21.93 8.96 6.44
CA VAL A 127 22.46 8.20 5.30
C VAL A 127 23.36 9.10 4.45
N GLN A 128 24.29 8.52 3.70
CA GLN A 128 25.18 9.27 2.84
C GLN A 128 24.88 8.98 1.38
N VAL A 129 24.46 10.03 0.67
CA VAL A 129 24.24 10.02 -0.78
C VAL A 129 24.77 11.36 -1.33
N GLU A 130 25.76 11.31 -2.22
CA GLU A 130 26.28 12.49 -2.88
C GLU A 130 25.24 13.06 -3.85
N ASN A 131 25.04 14.39 -3.85
CA ASN A 131 24.03 15.04 -4.68
C ASN A 131 22.64 14.38 -4.60
N PRO A 132 22.06 14.30 -3.41
CA PRO A 132 20.85 13.51 -3.18
C PRO A 132 19.62 14.10 -3.85
N VAL A 133 18.90 13.26 -4.59
CA VAL A 133 17.55 13.54 -5.09
C VAL A 133 16.59 12.64 -4.35
N LEU A 134 15.65 13.25 -3.64
CA LEU A 134 14.54 12.56 -2.98
C LEU A 134 13.41 12.35 -3.99
N THR A 135 12.99 11.13 -4.20
CA THR A 135 11.80 10.79 -4.97
C THR A 135 10.78 10.06 -4.09
N SER A 136 9.54 10.42 -4.24
CA SER A 136 8.39 9.76 -3.61
C SER A 136 7.17 9.88 -4.53
N ALA A 137 6.00 9.54 -4.03
CA ALA A 137 4.76 9.69 -4.77
C ALA A 137 3.69 10.38 -3.92
N GLN A 138 2.69 10.93 -4.59
CA GLN A 138 1.47 11.35 -3.92
C GLN A 138 0.74 10.12 -3.37
N GLY A 139 0.01 10.29 -2.28
CA GLY A 139 -0.90 9.26 -1.79
C GLY A 139 -2.18 9.21 -2.62
N SER A 140 -3.11 8.33 -2.23
CA SER A 140 -4.43 8.26 -2.85
C SER A 140 -5.35 9.32 -2.27
N ASN A 141 -5.93 10.13 -3.15
CA ASN A 141 -6.98 11.11 -2.87
C ASN A 141 -8.25 10.83 -3.71
N SER A 142 -8.31 9.67 -4.38
CA SER A 142 -9.33 9.32 -5.39
C SER A 142 -9.31 10.28 -6.59
N LEU A 143 -8.11 10.59 -7.06
CA LEU A 143 -7.85 11.49 -8.20
C LEU A 143 -7.01 10.80 -9.27
N ALA A 144 -7.01 11.34 -10.49
CA ALA A 144 -6.24 10.81 -11.62
C ALA A 144 -4.71 10.82 -11.39
N ASN A 145 -4.24 11.64 -10.47
CA ASN A 145 -2.82 11.75 -10.08
C ASN A 145 -2.48 10.98 -8.79
N ASP A 146 -3.33 10.06 -8.34
CA ASP A 146 -2.97 9.14 -7.27
C ASP A 146 -1.68 8.40 -7.63
N PHE A 147 -0.78 8.27 -6.66
CA PHE A 147 0.54 7.65 -6.80
C PHE A 147 1.48 8.31 -7.83
N GLN A 148 1.16 9.52 -8.30
CA GLN A 148 2.04 10.25 -9.22
C GLN A 148 3.38 10.55 -8.55
N PRO A 149 4.52 10.14 -9.15
CA PRO A 149 5.83 10.41 -8.59
C PRO A 149 6.19 11.90 -8.68
N PHE A 150 6.99 12.34 -7.71
CA PHE A 150 7.65 13.64 -7.71
C PHE A 150 9.07 13.50 -7.20
N SER A 151 9.94 14.45 -7.57
CA SER A 151 11.35 14.47 -7.13
C SER A 151 11.73 15.83 -6.59
N ILE A 152 12.55 15.86 -5.54
CA ILE A 152 13.07 17.03 -4.86
C ILE A 152 14.61 16.95 -4.88
N ASP A 153 15.26 17.95 -5.43
CA ASP A 153 16.72 18.08 -5.34
C ASP A 153 17.08 18.63 -3.96
N LEU A 154 17.56 17.77 -3.08
CA LEU A 154 17.91 18.14 -1.70
C LEU A 154 19.16 19.00 -1.60
N ASN A 155 19.93 19.21 -2.68
CA ASN A 155 20.99 20.22 -2.70
C ASN A 155 20.44 21.65 -2.84
N VAL A 156 19.21 21.78 -3.34
CA VAL A 156 18.53 23.07 -3.53
C VAL A 156 17.54 23.33 -2.42
N GLU A 157 16.71 22.33 -2.11
CA GLU A 157 15.75 22.36 -1.00
C GLU A 157 16.39 21.70 0.23
N GLU A 158 16.95 22.49 1.13
CA GLU A 158 17.70 22.01 2.31
C GLU A 158 16.87 21.07 3.21
N SER A 159 15.54 21.12 3.12
CA SER A 159 14.64 20.28 3.89
C SER A 159 13.32 20.07 3.16
N PHE A 160 12.78 18.85 3.24
CA PHE A 160 11.48 18.48 2.71
C PHE A 160 10.68 17.68 3.72
N LYS A 161 9.39 17.99 3.84
CA LYS A 161 8.47 17.28 4.74
C LYS A 161 7.31 16.64 3.98
N MET A 162 6.99 15.40 4.33
CA MET A 162 5.78 14.71 3.88
C MET A 162 5.05 14.08 5.08
N ALA A 163 3.73 13.92 4.95
CA ALA A 163 2.90 13.36 6.00
C ALA A 163 1.61 12.77 5.42
N SER A 164 1.14 11.68 6.00
CA SER A 164 -0.20 11.14 5.74
C SER A 164 -1.27 11.99 6.44
N MET A 165 -2.54 11.71 6.16
CA MET A 165 -3.66 12.43 6.75
C MET A 165 -4.84 11.50 7.07
N GLY A 166 -5.69 11.94 8.00
CA GLY A 166 -6.96 11.31 8.31
C GLY A 166 -6.87 9.95 9.00
N GLY A 167 -5.69 9.54 9.47
CA GLY A 167 -5.48 8.23 10.10
C GLY A 167 -5.31 7.09 9.10
N ARG A 168 -4.86 7.36 7.87
CA ARG A 168 -4.64 6.36 6.81
C ARG A 168 -3.30 6.60 6.13
N SER A 169 -2.45 5.60 6.10
CA SER A 169 -1.01 5.68 5.83
C SER A 169 -0.61 6.19 4.45
N SER A 170 -1.42 5.95 3.42
CA SER A 170 -1.17 6.45 2.06
C SER A 170 -2.25 7.42 1.57
N HIS A 171 -2.94 8.11 2.49
CA HIS A 171 -3.80 9.23 2.17
C HIS A 171 -2.98 10.53 2.15
N GLY A 172 -3.00 11.24 1.04
CA GLY A 172 -2.27 12.50 0.82
C GLY A 172 -0.80 12.32 0.45
N ALA A 173 -0.03 11.55 1.20
CA ALA A 173 1.36 11.20 0.92
C ALA A 173 1.55 9.68 0.88
N PHE A 174 2.53 9.22 0.09
CA PHE A 174 2.84 7.81 -0.04
C PHE A 174 3.96 7.42 0.93
N PRO A 175 3.88 6.29 1.67
CA PRO A 175 4.80 5.97 2.78
C PRO A 175 6.15 5.39 2.32
N TYR A 176 6.54 5.60 1.07
CA TYR A 176 7.81 5.16 0.51
C TYR A 176 8.58 6.33 -0.09
N PHE A 177 9.89 6.23 -0.06
CA PHE A 177 10.78 7.24 -0.62
C PHE A 177 12.07 6.61 -1.16
N ASP A 178 12.66 7.26 -2.15
CA ASP A 178 13.95 6.93 -2.73
C ASP A 178 14.87 8.15 -2.59
N ILE A 179 16.11 7.94 -2.15
CA ILE A 179 17.15 8.96 -2.12
C ILE A 179 18.32 8.42 -2.94
N CYS A 180 18.51 8.96 -4.14
CA CYS A 180 19.44 8.44 -5.13
C CYS A 180 20.20 9.56 -5.83
N ASN A 181 21.41 9.25 -6.33
CA ASN A 181 22.21 10.15 -7.17
C ASN A 181 22.41 9.64 -8.60
N GLY A 182 21.72 8.56 -8.98
CA GLY A 182 21.87 7.92 -10.29
C GLY A 182 22.95 6.85 -10.38
N GLU A 183 23.76 6.65 -9.33
CA GLU A 183 24.79 5.60 -9.25
C GLU A 183 24.57 4.65 -8.10
N TYR A 184 24.00 5.13 -7.01
CA TYR A 184 23.61 4.38 -5.81
C TYR A 184 22.60 5.18 -4.99
N GLY A 185 21.91 4.50 -4.09
CA GLY A 185 20.93 5.14 -3.21
C GLY A 185 20.36 4.22 -2.16
N ILE A 186 19.29 4.70 -1.54
CA ILE A 186 18.45 3.94 -0.62
C ILE A 186 16.98 4.09 -1.00
N ILE A 187 16.19 3.04 -0.80
CA ILE A 187 14.74 3.13 -0.76
C ILE A 187 14.30 2.88 0.67
N GLY A 188 13.40 3.72 1.20
CA GLY A 188 12.83 3.59 2.52
C GLY A 188 11.33 3.43 2.49
N GLY A 189 10.81 2.74 3.51
CA GLY A 189 9.38 2.57 3.74
C GLY A 189 9.03 2.75 5.22
N ILE A 190 7.88 3.38 5.45
CA ILE A 190 7.29 3.56 6.78
C ILE A 190 6.13 2.59 6.90
N GLY A 191 6.26 1.62 7.81
CA GLY A 191 5.23 0.64 8.12
C GLY A 191 4.37 1.09 9.30
N TRP A 192 3.40 1.94 9.02
CA TRP A 192 2.42 2.40 9.98
C TRP A 192 1.10 2.72 9.32
N THR A 193 0.05 2.01 9.65
CA THR A 193 -1.24 2.14 8.97
C THR A 193 -2.04 3.38 9.39
N GLY A 194 -1.57 4.11 10.43
CA GLY A 194 -2.11 5.38 10.91
C GLY A 194 -1.43 6.63 10.34
N ASN A 195 -1.40 7.69 11.14
CA ASN A 195 -0.77 8.97 10.79
C ASN A 195 0.75 8.94 11.03
N TRP A 196 1.50 9.19 9.99
CA TRP A 196 2.95 9.33 10.06
C TRP A 196 3.41 10.64 9.40
N GLN A 197 4.61 11.07 9.74
CA GLN A 197 5.32 12.14 9.06
C GLN A 197 6.78 11.76 8.85
N ALA A 198 7.41 12.35 7.83
CA ALA A 198 8.83 12.24 7.57
C ALA A 198 9.41 13.61 7.21
N VAL A 199 10.61 13.89 7.71
CA VAL A 199 11.40 15.09 7.37
C VAL A 199 12.76 14.61 6.88
N PHE A 200 13.14 15.10 5.71
CA PHE A 200 14.44 14.86 5.09
C PHE A 200 15.21 16.16 5.10
N SER A 201 16.42 16.16 5.66
CA SER A 201 17.27 17.35 5.71
C SER A 201 18.67 17.00 5.19
N ALA A 202 19.15 17.74 4.18
CA ALA A 202 20.46 17.49 3.61
C ALA A 202 21.47 18.55 4.05
N GLN A 203 22.68 18.09 4.33
CA GLN A 203 23.86 18.92 4.51
C GLN A 203 25.04 18.23 3.85
N ASP A 204 25.51 18.79 2.77
CA ASP A 204 26.50 18.15 1.86
C ASP A 204 25.96 16.78 1.39
N SER A 205 26.72 15.71 1.57
CA SER A 205 26.32 14.33 1.22
C SER A 205 25.55 13.60 2.35
N ASN A 206 25.26 14.28 3.46
CA ASN A 206 24.56 13.68 4.58
C ASN A 206 23.07 14.03 4.50
N VAL A 207 22.21 13.01 4.43
CA VAL A 207 20.77 13.18 4.50
C VAL A 207 20.29 12.61 5.83
N ARG A 208 19.81 13.47 6.72
CA ARG A 208 19.12 13.07 7.95
C ARG A 208 17.68 12.76 7.62
N ILE A 209 17.22 11.59 8.05
CA ILE A 209 15.85 11.12 7.94
C ILE A 209 15.26 11.08 9.34
N GLN A 210 14.19 11.83 9.55
CA GLN A 210 13.40 11.80 10.79
C GLN A 210 11.97 11.42 10.42
N ALA A 211 11.50 10.26 10.88
CA ALA A 211 10.13 9.85 10.64
C ALA A 211 9.54 9.09 11.83
N GLY A 212 8.25 9.28 12.04
CA GLY A 212 7.51 8.67 13.12
C GLY A 212 6.03 9.06 13.06
N MET A 213 5.31 8.85 14.15
CA MET A 213 3.95 9.34 14.30
C MET A 213 3.93 10.88 14.34
N GLN A 214 2.85 11.48 13.86
CA GLN A 214 2.75 12.94 13.79
C GLN A 214 2.73 13.63 15.15
N GLN A 215 2.14 13.00 16.15
CA GLN A 215 2.01 13.55 17.49
C GLN A 215 2.09 12.44 18.53
N THR A 216 3.01 12.59 19.47
CA THR A 216 3.13 11.70 20.64
C THR A 216 3.47 12.50 21.88
N GLN A 217 2.69 12.32 22.96
CA GLN A 217 2.97 12.85 24.28
C GLN A 217 2.35 11.89 25.30
N ILE A 218 3.13 10.90 25.76
CA ILE A 218 2.59 9.73 26.46
C ILE A 218 3.33 9.49 27.77
N ALA A 219 2.59 9.46 28.86
CA ALA A 219 3.01 8.83 30.11
C ALA A 219 2.48 7.39 30.10
N LEU A 220 3.35 6.39 30.05
CA LEU A 220 2.95 4.99 30.09
C LEU A 220 2.46 4.61 31.49
N HIS A 221 1.29 4.02 31.60
CA HIS A 221 0.78 3.47 32.85
C HIS A 221 1.65 2.31 33.35
N ALA A 222 1.47 1.91 34.61
CA ALA A 222 2.16 0.80 35.22
C ALA A 222 1.99 -0.49 34.37
N GLY A 223 3.09 -1.07 33.92
CA GLY A 223 3.12 -2.26 33.07
C GLY A 223 2.79 -2.05 31.58
N GLU A 224 2.39 -0.84 31.19
CA GLU A 224 2.01 -0.53 29.79
C GLU A 224 3.22 -0.57 28.85
N GLN A 225 2.96 -1.09 27.64
CA GLN A 225 3.93 -1.17 26.55
C GLN A 225 3.31 -0.56 25.29
N MET A 226 4.14 0.05 24.45
CA MET A 226 3.75 0.54 23.12
C MET A 226 4.84 0.29 22.09
N ARG A 227 4.46 0.27 20.80
CA ARG A 227 5.38 0.22 19.67
C ARG A 227 5.37 1.52 18.87
N THR A 228 6.39 1.72 18.05
CA THR A 228 6.45 2.78 17.04
C THR A 228 6.08 2.24 15.66
N PRO A 229 5.94 3.10 14.63
CA PRO A 229 6.05 2.67 13.25
C PRO A 229 7.27 1.77 13.01
N MET A 230 7.11 0.74 12.20
CA MET A 230 8.21 -0.01 11.61
C MET A 230 8.88 0.87 10.55
N VAL A 231 10.19 0.74 10.39
CA VAL A 231 10.94 1.40 9.32
C VAL A 231 11.80 0.38 8.59
N MET A 232 11.90 0.52 7.29
CA MET A 232 12.78 -0.27 6.44
C MET A 232 13.63 0.66 5.56
N LEU A 233 14.92 0.36 5.42
CA LEU A 233 15.82 0.96 4.44
C LEU A 233 16.49 -0.14 3.64
N GLN A 234 16.35 -0.10 2.31
CA GLN A 234 17.07 -0.96 1.37
C GLN A 234 18.16 -0.14 0.67
N PHE A 235 19.38 -0.64 0.67
CA PHE A 235 20.50 -0.04 -0.05
C PHE A 235 20.63 -0.65 -1.44
N PHE A 236 20.93 0.17 -2.44
CA PHE A 236 21.07 -0.31 -3.81
C PHE A 236 22.20 0.37 -4.56
N LYS A 237 22.63 -0.26 -5.66
CA LYS A 237 23.60 0.26 -6.61
C LYS A 237 22.97 0.36 -7.99
N GLY A 238 23.24 1.44 -8.68
CA GLY A 238 22.67 1.74 -9.98
C GLY A 238 21.79 2.99 -9.94
N ASP A 239 21.05 3.19 -11.00
CA ASP A 239 20.11 4.29 -11.14
C ASP A 239 18.79 4.00 -10.39
N GLN A 240 17.85 4.91 -10.50
CA GLN A 240 16.55 4.83 -9.87
C GLN A 240 15.76 3.59 -10.29
N ASP A 241 15.83 3.17 -11.57
CA ASP A 241 15.15 1.96 -12.03
C ASP A 241 15.74 0.70 -11.38
N ALA A 242 17.08 0.66 -11.19
CA ALA A 242 17.72 -0.44 -10.48
C ALA A 242 17.24 -0.51 -9.01
N GLY A 243 17.15 0.65 -8.35
CA GLY A 243 16.61 0.75 -6.98
C GLY A 243 15.18 0.27 -6.87
N HIS A 244 14.29 0.79 -7.72
CA HIS A 244 12.88 0.41 -7.69
C HIS A 244 12.65 -1.07 -8.02
N ASN A 245 13.39 -1.64 -8.99
CA ASN A 245 13.29 -3.06 -9.28
C ASN A 245 13.83 -3.94 -8.13
N ALA A 246 14.91 -3.54 -7.47
CA ALA A 246 15.38 -4.21 -6.25
C ALA A 246 14.33 -4.13 -5.12
N PHE A 247 13.70 -2.97 -4.94
CA PHE A 247 12.63 -2.80 -3.95
C PHE A 247 11.39 -3.65 -4.27
N ARG A 248 10.98 -3.74 -5.52
CA ARG A 248 9.88 -4.62 -5.95
C ARG A 248 10.16 -6.09 -5.61
N GLN A 249 11.40 -6.55 -5.78
CA GLN A 249 11.80 -7.91 -5.38
C GLN A 249 11.80 -8.08 -3.85
N LEU A 250 12.23 -7.06 -3.10
CA LEU A 250 12.12 -7.08 -1.63
C LEU A 250 10.65 -7.15 -1.18
N VAL A 251 9.75 -6.37 -1.80
CA VAL A 251 8.30 -6.43 -1.50
C VAL A 251 7.74 -7.81 -1.77
N LEU A 252 8.07 -8.42 -2.91
CA LEU A 252 7.65 -9.78 -3.24
C LEU A 252 8.15 -10.83 -2.23
N LYS A 253 9.39 -10.69 -1.76
CA LYS A 253 10.01 -11.65 -0.84
C LYS A 253 9.50 -11.50 0.59
N SER A 254 9.42 -10.26 1.08
CA SER A 254 9.32 -9.97 2.53
C SER A 254 8.07 -9.20 2.95
N TYR A 255 7.36 -8.59 2.00
CA TYR A 255 6.19 -7.75 2.25
C TYR A 255 4.99 -8.15 1.38
N THR A 256 4.87 -9.43 1.09
CA THR A 256 3.72 -10.03 0.39
C THR A 256 3.23 -11.21 1.19
N PRO A 257 1.91 -11.36 1.42
CA PRO A 257 1.37 -12.51 2.12
C PRO A 257 1.75 -13.83 1.45
N SER A 258 1.89 -14.86 2.26
CA SER A 258 2.14 -16.22 1.78
C SER A 258 0.83 -16.98 1.56
N ASP A 259 0.82 -17.86 0.59
CA ASP A 259 -0.26 -18.82 0.38
C ASP A 259 -0.27 -19.94 1.45
N ALA A 260 -1.18 -20.87 1.33
CA ALA A 260 -1.30 -22.01 2.25
C ALA A 260 -0.07 -22.94 2.27
N SER A 261 0.83 -22.84 1.29
CA SER A 261 2.10 -23.58 1.26
C SER A 261 3.25 -22.85 1.97
N GLY A 262 3.04 -21.59 2.35
CA GLY A 262 4.04 -20.72 2.96
C GLY A 262 4.90 -19.95 1.94
N GLU A 263 4.57 -20.03 0.64
CA GLU A 263 5.27 -19.27 -0.40
C GLU A 263 4.59 -17.92 -0.65
N PRO A 264 5.34 -16.83 -0.81
CA PRO A 264 4.78 -15.54 -1.15
C PRO A 264 3.97 -15.61 -2.46
N ILE A 265 2.78 -15.06 -2.45
CA ILE A 265 1.97 -15.04 -3.66
C ILE A 265 2.59 -14.11 -4.70
N LYS A 266 2.52 -14.51 -5.98
CA LYS A 266 3.18 -13.81 -7.09
C LYS A 266 2.20 -13.15 -8.06
N LYS A 267 0.91 -13.23 -7.79
CA LYS A 267 -0.13 -12.66 -8.65
C LYS A 267 -1.40 -12.39 -7.86
N ALA A 268 -2.08 -11.31 -8.19
CA ALA A 268 -3.44 -11.05 -7.77
C ALA A 268 -4.44 -11.76 -8.71
N MET A 269 -5.72 -11.43 -8.63
CA MET A 269 -6.81 -12.16 -9.28
C MET A 269 -7.50 -11.30 -10.33
N MET A 270 -8.00 -11.97 -11.38
CA MET A 270 -9.08 -11.43 -12.20
C MET A 270 -10.41 -11.81 -11.55
N SER A 271 -11.11 -10.81 -11.07
CA SER A 271 -12.39 -10.99 -10.37
C SER A 271 -13.57 -10.64 -11.28
N ILE A 272 -14.62 -11.44 -11.22
CA ILE A 272 -15.94 -11.00 -11.63
C ILE A 272 -16.60 -10.37 -10.39
N GLY A 273 -17.00 -9.09 -10.51
CA GLY A 273 -17.50 -8.33 -9.36
C GLY A 273 -19.00 -8.19 -9.36
N VAL A 274 -19.59 -8.36 -8.18
CA VAL A 274 -20.95 -7.94 -7.88
C VAL A 274 -20.85 -6.69 -7.03
N SER A 275 -20.89 -5.52 -7.66
CA SER A 275 -20.80 -4.26 -6.94
C SER A 275 -22.08 -3.97 -6.16
N SER A 276 -21.95 -3.71 -4.86
CA SER A 276 -22.90 -3.07 -3.92
C SER A 276 -24.38 -3.37 -4.17
N VAL A 277 -24.74 -4.55 -4.63
CA VAL A 277 -26.08 -4.77 -5.04
C VAL A 277 -26.77 -5.61 -3.99
N ALA A 278 -27.31 -4.94 -3.11
CA ALA A 278 -28.54 -5.37 -2.53
C ALA A 278 -29.43 -5.98 -3.61
N GLY A 279 -29.79 -7.22 -3.45
CA GLY A 279 -30.68 -7.89 -4.35
C GLY A 279 -30.19 -9.16 -5.00
N TYR A 280 -28.95 -9.53 -4.74
CA TYR A 280 -28.47 -10.85 -5.13
C TYR A 280 -28.43 -11.77 -3.92
N GLY A 281 -29.36 -12.70 -3.84
CA GLY A 281 -29.28 -13.85 -2.98
C GLY A 281 -28.41 -14.95 -3.60
N ILE A 282 -28.34 -16.09 -2.92
CA ILE A 282 -27.55 -17.24 -3.37
C ILE A 282 -27.91 -17.67 -4.79
N ASP A 283 -29.21 -17.77 -5.11
CA ASP A 283 -29.68 -18.23 -6.44
C ASP A 283 -29.22 -17.30 -7.56
N GLU A 284 -29.31 -15.98 -7.39
CA GLU A 284 -28.89 -15.00 -8.38
C GLU A 284 -27.37 -15.04 -8.59
N LEU A 285 -26.59 -15.20 -7.51
CA LEU A 285 -25.12 -15.32 -7.58
C LEU A 285 -24.69 -16.60 -8.32
N LEU A 286 -25.31 -17.73 -8.01
CA LEU A 286 -25.06 -19.01 -8.70
C LEU A 286 -25.44 -18.92 -10.19
N ASN A 287 -26.57 -18.26 -10.51
CA ASN A 287 -26.96 -18.03 -11.90
C ASN A 287 -25.97 -17.13 -12.66
N GLN A 288 -25.40 -16.13 -11.98
CA GLN A 288 -24.37 -15.28 -12.59
C GLN A 288 -23.09 -16.06 -12.89
N VAL A 289 -22.58 -16.84 -11.92
CA VAL A 289 -21.40 -17.68 -12.12
C VAL A 289 -21.65 -18.65 -13.28
N ALA A 290 -22.78 -19.35 -13.29
CA ALA A 290 -23.15 -20.26 -14.38
C ALA A 290 -23.25 -19.55 -15.75
N PHE A 291 -23.70 -18.29 -15.78
CA PHE A 291 -23.70 -17.50 -17.00
C PHE A 291 -22.30 -17.22 -17.52
N PHE A 292 -21.34 -16.83 -16.66
CA PHE A 292 -19.95 -16.60 -17.07
C PHE A 292 -19.30 -17.88 -17.60
N GLU A 293 -19.56 -19.01 -16.97
CA GLU A 293 -19.10 -20.33 -17.44
C GLU A 293 -19.70 -20.69 -18.81
N ALA A 294 -21.01 -20.49 -18.97
CA ALA A 294 -21.70 -20.77 -20.22
C ALA A 294 -21.18 -19.96 -21.43
N ILE A 295 -20.70 -18.75 -21.20
CA ILE A 295 -20.08 -17.90 -22.22
C ILE A 295 -18.55 -18.01 -22.26
N ASN A 296 -17.99 -18.98 -21.54
CA ASN A 296 -16.56 -19.32 -21.50
C ASN A 296 -15.66 -18.13 -21.17
N ILE A 297 -16.01 -17.36 -20.11
CA ILE A 297 -15.13 -16.34 -19.55
C ILE A 297 -14.23 -16.98 -18.51
N GLN A 298 -12.93 -16.86 -18.71
CA GLN A 298 -11.94 -17.20 -17.68
C GLN A 298 -11.92 -16.11 -16.62
N TYR A 299 -11.98 -16.48 -15.35
CA TYR A 299 -11.86 -15.61 -14.17
C TYR A 299 -11.26 -16.42 -13.00
N ASP A 300 -10.73 -15.75 -12.00
CA ASP A 300 -10.11 -16.39 -10.83
C ASP A 300 -11.06 -16.36 -9.61
N SER A 301 -11.86 -15.32 -9.45
CA SER A 301 -12.70 -15.15 -8.25
C SER A 301 -14.06 -14.52 -8.54
N LEU A 302 -15.02 -14.79 -7.65
CA LEU A 302 -16.24 -14.00 -7.49
C LEU A 302 -16.07 -13.05 -6.31
N TRP A 303 -16.37 -11.77 -6.53
CA TRP A 303 -16.27 -10.72 -5.54
C TRP A 303 -17.65 -10.18 -5.19
N ILE A 304 -18.08 -10.35 -3.95
CA ILE A 304 -19.28 -9.74 -3.39
C ILE A 304 -18.86 -8.51 -2.58
N ASP A 305 -19.26 -7.33 -3.05
CA ASP A 305 -19.05 -6.06 -2.37
C ASP A 305 -20.15 -5.81 -1.33
N ALA A 306 -20.25 -4.57 -0.79
CA ALA A 306 -21.19 -4.19 0.26
C ALA A 306 -22.66 -4.52 -0.09
N GLY A 307 -23.48 -4.84 0.93
CA GLY A 307 -24.94 -5.00 0.79
C GLY A 307 -25.48 -6.42 0.98
N TRP A 308 -24.64 -7.38 1.34
CA TRP A 308 -25.04 -8.77 1.66
C TRP A 308 -25.61 -8.94 3.09
N TYR A 309 -25.48 -7.91 3.94
CA TYR A 309 -25.70 -7.94 5.39
C TYR A 309 -26.86 -7.05 5.84
N GLY A 310 -27.40 -7.35 7.03
CA GLY A 310 -28.40 -6.57 7.72
C GLY A 310 -29.84 -6.92 7.34
N ASP A 311 -30.75 -5.99 7.56
CA ASP A 311 -32.17 -6.16 7.32
C ASP A 311 -32.64 -5.52 6.01
N ILE A 312 -33.61 -6.13 5.35
CA ILE A 312 -34.30 -5.52 4.23
C ILE A 312 -35.19 -4.37 4.73
N LYS A 313 -35.04 -3.21 4.10
CA LYS A 313 -35.98 -2.09 4.33
C LYS A 313 -36.93 -1.96 3.13
N GLY A 314 -38.20 -2.33 3.32
CA GLY A 314 -39.23 -2.27 2.29
C GLY A 314 -39.22 -3.50 1.36
N ASP A 315 -39.89 -3.41 0.21
CA ASP A 315 -40.07 -4.52 -0.75
C ASP A 315 -38.84 -4.73 -1.66
N ASN A 316 -37.72 -4.11 -1.38
CA ASN A 316 -36.59 -4.02 -2.31
C ASN A 316 -35.28 -4.51 -1.65
N LEU A 317 -34.78 -5.64 -2.12
CA LEU A 317 -33.40 -6.07 -1.84
C LEU A 317 -32.38 -5.06 -2.38
N ASN A 318 -32.76 -4.25 -3.36
CA ASN A 318 -31.90 -3.21 -3.92
C ASN A 318 -31.95 -1.96 -3.07
N THR A 319 -30.96 -1.78 -2.26
CA THR A 319 -30.96 -0.67 -1.38
C THR A 319 -29.65 0.08 -1.55
N GLY A 320 -29.68 1.26 -2.08
CA GLY A 320 -28.63 2.23 -1.82
C GLY A 320 -28.42 2.44 -0.31
N VAL A 321 -28.83 1.48 0.51
CA VAL A 321 -28.98 1.48 1.97
C VAL A 321 -27.91 0.64 2.64
N TRP A 322 -26.97 0.02 1.89
CA TRP A 322 -25.87 -0.74 2.52
C TRP A 322 -25.16 0.08 3.60
N ARG A 323 -25.00 1.37 3.40
CA ARG A 323 -24.40 2.30 4.37
C ARG A 323 -25.15 2.36 5.68
N GLU A 324 -26.48 2.26 5.67
CA GLU A 324 -27.33 2.32 6.87
C GLU A 324 -27.30 1.03 7.70
N GLN A 325 -26.71 -0.04 7.15
CA GLN A 325 -26.65 -1.37 7.78
C GLN A 325 -25.26 -1.73 8.28
N VAL A 326 -24.24 -0.89 8.04
CA VAL A 326 -22.88 -1.13 8.56
C VAL A 326 -22.90 -1.25 10.07
N GLY A 327 -22.42 -2.39 10.60
CA GLY A 327 -22.55 -2.80 12.00
C GLY A 327 -23.58 -3.93 12.24
N ASN A 328 -24.34 -4.30 11.19
CA ASN A 328 -25.24 -5.47 11.19
C ASN A 328 -24.57 -6.61 10.42
N TRP A 329 -23.51 -7.20 10.99
CA TRP A 329 -22.72 -8.24 10.33
C TRP A 329 -23.39 -9.62 10.40
N TYR A 330 -24.53 -9.77 9.73
CA TYR A 330 -25.22 -11.02 9.50
C TYR A 330 -25.86 -11.00 8.11
N PHE A 331 -25.93 -12.16 7.47
CA PHE A 331 -26.51 -12.29 6.14
C PHE A 331 -27.99 -11.93 6.14
N ILE A 332 -28.43 -11.25 5.09
CA ILE A 332 -29.85 -10.93 4.87
C ILE A 332 -30.65 -12.22 4.82
N PRO A 333 -31.58 -12.50 5.77
CA PRO A 333 -32.25 -13.80 5.87
C PRO A 333 -33.05 -14.20 4.62
N GLU A 334 -33.64 -13.23 3.92
CA GLU A 334 -34.44 -13.48 2.73
C GLU A 334 -33.58 -13.83 1.50
N ALA A 335 -32.33 -13.38 1.46
CA ALA A 335 -31.39 -13.62 0.38
C ALA A 335 -30.46 -14.82 0.66
N TYR A 336 -30.25 -15.12 1.94
CA TYR A 336 -29.37 -16.17 2.43
C TYR A 336 -30.10 -16.99 3.53
N PRO A 337 -31.04 -17.89 3.17
CA PRO A 337 -31.94 -18.59 4.13
C PRO A 337 -31.20 -19.38 5.21
N ASP A 338 -29.99 -19.88 4.91
CA ASP A 338 -29.16 -20.64 5.84
C ASP A 338 -28.31 -19.76 6.76
N GLY A 339 -28.42 -18.42 6.65
CA GLY A 339 -27.65 -17.43 7.41
C GLY A 339 -26.17 -17.38 7.08
N ASN A 340 -25.76 -17.93 5.93
CA ASN A 340 -24.39 -17.95 5.43
C ASN A 340 -24.39 -18.11 3.90
N ALA A 341 -23.21 -17.96 3.28
CA ALA A 341 -23.03 -18.14 1.84
C ALA A 341 -22.30 -19.46 1.49
N ARG A 342 -22.43 -20.51 2.33
CA ARG A 342 -21.70 -21.78 2.17
C ARG A 342 -21.97 -22.46 0.83
N GLU A 343 -23.22 -22.48 0.36
CA GLU A 343 -23.58 -23.09 -0.93
C GLU A 343 -22.78 -22.47 -2.08
N LEU A 344 -22.65 -21.13 -2.08
CA LEU A 344 -21.83 -20.41 -3.06
C LEU A 344 -20.34 -20.72 -2.88
N GLY A 345 -19.84 -20.71 -1.65
CA GLY A 345 -18.45 -21.04 -1.36
C GLY A 345 -18.08 -22.47 -1.76
N ASP A 346 -18.94 -23.45 -1.51
CA ASP A 346 -18.77 -24.83 -1.94
C ASP A 346 -18.78 -24.96 -3.47
N TYR A 347 -19.67 -24.22 -4.15
CA TYR A 347 -19.73 -24.21 -5.60
C TYR A 347 -18.43 -23.63 -6.20
N LEU A 348 -18.00 -22.44 -5.74
CA LEU A 348 -16.76 -21.80 -6.22
C LEU A 348 -15.54 -22.69 -5.99
N ALA A 349 -15.40 -23.27 -4.81
CA ALA A 349 -14.34 -24.21 -4.49
C ALA A 349 -14.33 -25.43 -5.43
N SER A 350 -15.52 -25.95 -5.81
CA SER A 350 -15.63 -27.07 -6.76
C SER A 350 -15.13 -26.73 -8.18
N GLN A 351 -15.09 -25.43 -8.52
CA GLN A 351 -14.63 -24.88 -9.79
C GLN A 351 -13.21 -24.31 -9.73
N ASP A 352 -12.49 -24.51 -8.61
CA ASP A 352 -11.17 -23.92 -8.36
C ASP A 352 -11.18 -22.38 -8.48
N LYS A 353 -12.20 -21.77 -7.83
CA LYS A 353 -12.41 -20.32 -7.82
C LYS A 353 -12.37 -19.79 -6.40
N GLU A 354 -11.86 -18.57 -6.28
CA GLU A 354 -11.80 -17.83 -5.01
C GLU A 354 -13.11 -17.08 -4.75
N PHE A 355 -13.39 -16.87 -3.46
CA PHE A 355 -14.55 -16.13 -2.97
C PHE A 355 -14.12 -14.90 -2.18
N VAL A 356 -14.33 -13.70 -2.71
CA VAL A 356 -14.05 -12.42 -2.05
C VAL A 356 -15.33 -11.87 -1.41
N LEU A 357 -15.30 -11.60 -0.10
CA LEU A 357 -16.41 -11.00 0.63
C LEU A 357 -15.98 -9.72 1.32
N TRP A 358 -16.72 -8.64 1.10
CA TRP A 358 -16.48 -7.29 1.60
C TRP A 358 -16.99 -7.09 3.03
N PHE A 359 -16.20 -6.35 3.84
CA PHE A 359 -16.53 -5.88 5.17
C PHE A 359 -15.99 -4.47 5.39
N GLU A 360 -16.63 -3.72 6.30
CA GLU A 360 -16.15 -2.44 6.81
C GLU A 360 -16.31 -2.42 8.34
N PRO A 361 -15.48 -3.16 9.08
CA PRO A 361 -15.69 -3.45 10.49
C PRO A 361 -15.38 -2.30 11.43
N GLU A 362 -14.56 -1.33 10.99
CA GLU A 362 -14.06 -0.25 11.82
C GLU A 362 -15.08 0.87 12.06
N ARG A 363 -16.23 0.83 11.42
CA ARG A 363 -17.34 1.77 11.71
C ARG A 363 -18.66 1.03 11.83
N ALA A 364 -19.61 1.68 12.51
CA ALA A 364 -20.99 1.21 12.55
C ALA A 364 -21.97 2.38 12.60
N VAL A 365 -23.17 2.15 12.06
CA VAL A 365 -24.27 3.11 12.13
C VAL A 365 -24.94 3.01 13.50
N TYR A 366 -25.28 4.15 14.08
CA TYR A 366 -26.01 4.20 15.34
C TYR A 366 -27.35 3.45 15.26
N GLY A 367 -27.59 2.56 16.23
CA GLY A 367 -28.80 1.73 16.32
C GLY A 367 -28.69 0.39 15.58
N THR A 368 -27.58 0.08 14.93
CA THR A 368 -27.30 -1.29 14.43
C THR A 368 -26.98 -2.24 15.57
N LYS A 369 -27.10 -3.53 15.31
CA LYS A 369 -26.95 -4.59 16.33
C LYS A 369 -25.69 -4.40 17.19
N LEU A 370 -24.54 -4.22 16.55
CA LEU A 370 -23.26 -4.09 17.23
C LEU A 370 -23.21 -2.86 18.16
N THR A 371 -23.77 -1.72 17.74
CA THR A 371 -23.79 -0.49 18.54
C THR A 371 -24.78 -0.56 19.70
N VAL A 372 -25.80 -1.42 19.62
CA VAL A 372 -26.78 -1.62 20.68
C VAL A 372 -26.27 -2.65 21.71
N GLU A 373 -25.59 -3.70 21.25
CA GLU A 373 -25.06 -4.75 22.11
C GLU A 373 -23.81 -4.30 22.89
N HIS A 374 -22.95 -3.48 22.26
CA HIS A 374 -21.65 -3.03 22.80
C HIS A 374 -21.43 -1.52 22.59
N PRO A 375 -22.27 -0.66 23.15
CA PRO A 375 -22.10 0.79 22.99
C PRO A 375 -20.78 1.32 23.55
N GLU A 376 -20.17 0.62 24.52
CA GLU A 376 -18.88 0.94 25.14
C GLU A 376 -17.68 0.76 24.20
N TRP A 377 -17.84 0.05 23.10
CA TRP A 377 -16.77 -0.18 22.12
C TRP A 377 -16.74 0.85 20.98
N PHE A 378 -17.49 1.93 21.12
CA PHE A 378 -17.57 2.95 20.06
C PHE A 378 -17.10 4.32 20.52
N ILE A 379 -16.35 4.97 19.65
CA ILE A 379 -15.96 6.36 19.80
C ILE A 379 -16.84 7.22 18.90
N SER A 380 -17.60 8.13 19.51
CA SER A 380 -18.37 9.17 18.80
C SER A 380 -17.53 10.44 18.67
N ASP A 381 -17.90 11.30 17.74
CA ASP A 381 -17.31 12.62 17.61
C ASP A 381 -17.90 13.57 18.69
N GLU A 382 -17.02 14.26 19.44
CA GLU A 382 -17.46 15.22 20.47
C GLU A 382 -18.31 16.34 19.90
N ASP A 383 -17.95 16.83 18.70
CA ASP A 383 -18.63 17.95 18.05
C ASP A 383 -19.94 17.54 17.39
N ASN A 384 -20.14 16.23 17.14
CA ASN A 384 -21.35 15.68 16.52
C ASN A 384 -21.73 14.31 17.08
N PRO A 385 -22.19 14.20 18.34
CA PRO A 385 -22.50 12.91 18.99
C PRO A 385 -23.69 12.17 18.36
N LYS A 386 -24.36 12.75 17.37
CA LYS A 386 -25.44 12.12 16.59
C LYS A 386 -25.01 11.82 15.16
N GLN A 387 -23.72 11.68 14.92
CA GLN A 387 -23.24 11.26 13.61
C GLN A 387 -23.86 9.93 13.21
N GLU A 388 -24.08 9.80 11.91
CA GLU A 388 -24.57 8.59 11.28
C GLU A 388 -23.64 7.39 11.60
N PHE A 389 -22.33 7.64 11.69
CA PHE A 389 -21.31 6.62 11.92
C PHE A 389 -20.48 6.87 13.18
N MET A 390 -20.19 5.79 13.91
CA MET A 390 -19.28 5.76 15.04
C MET A 390 -18.07 4.87 14.69
N LEU A 391 -16.91 5.20 15.25
CA LEU A 391 -15.70 4.38 15.11
C LEU A 391 -15.75 3.21 16.10
N TYR A 392 -15.60 1.99 15.58
CA TYR A 392 -15.36 0.80 16.41
C TYR A 392 -13.96 0.89 17.02
N ASN A 393 -13.84 0.83 18.32
CA ASN A 393 -12.60 1.10 19.03
C ASN A 393 -11.71 -0.15 19.14
N LEU A 394 -10.95 -0.43 18.11
CA LEU A 394 -9.95 -1.51 18.11
C LEU A 394 -8.86 -1.34 19.18
N ALA A 395 -8.71 -0.15 19.77
CA ALA A 395 -7.77 0.03 20.89
C ALA A 395 -8.17 -0.75 22.16
N ILE A 396 -9.38 -1.31 22.20
CA ILE A 396 -9.89 -2.17 23.27
C ILE A 396 -9.67 -3.63 22.88
N ASP A 397 -8.88 -4.37 23.67
CA ASP A 397 -8.51 -5.76 23.36
C ASP A 397 -9.72 -6.69 23.23
N GLU A 398 -10.68 -6.58 24.12
CA GLU A 398 -11.92 -7.38 24.11
C GLU A 398 -12.77 -7.10 22.86
N ALA A 399 -12.80 -5.85 22.40
CA ALA A 399 -13.48 -5.49 21.18
C ALA A 399 -12.78 -6.10 19.93
N CYS A 400 -11.45 -6.07 19.90
CA CYS A 400 -10.67 -6.72 18.87
C CYS A 400 -10.92 -8.24 18.82
N ASP A 401 -10.88 -8.93 19.98
CA ASP A 401 -11.13 -10.37 20.08
C ASP A 401 -12.55 -10.74 19.60
N TYR A 402 -13.55 -9.95 19.99
CA TYR A 402 -14.92 -10.14 19.52
C TYR A 402 -15.04 -10.03 17.99
N LEU A 403 -14.36 -9.07 17.40
CA LEU A 403 -14.40 -8.83 15.97
C LEU A 403 -13.72 -9.97 15.18
N ILE A 404 -12.59 -10.49 15.71
CA ILE A 404 -11.91 -11.67 15.14
C ILE A 404 -12.86 -12.87 15.13
N ASP A 405 -13.49 -13.16 16.26
CA ASP A 405 -14.40 -14.32 16.39
C ASP A 405 -15.63 -14.17 15.49
N MET A 406 -16.25 -13.01 15.46
CA MET A 406 -17.46 -12.74 14.70
C MET A 406 -17.21 -12.85 13.19
N ILE A 407 -16.25 -12.10 12.67
CA ILE A 407 -15.92 -12.08 11.22
C ILE A 407 -15.27 -13.40 10.81
N GLY A 408 -14.36 -13.92 11.62
CA GLY A 408 -13.71 -15.21 11.35
C GLY A 408 -14.70 -16.36 11.25
N THR A 409 -15.79 -16.34 12.05
CA THR A 409 -16.88 -17.31 11.95
C THR A 409 -17.67 -17.16 10.65
N ILE A 410 -18.00 -15.93 10.23
CA ILE A 410 -18.69 -15.67 8.96
C ILE A 410 -17.86 -16.20 7.78
N ILE A 411 -16.57 -15.92 7.78
CA ILE A 411 -15.60 -16.39 6.77
C ILE A 411 -15.61 -17.91 6.70
N LYS A 412 -15.44 -18.57 7.84
CA LYS A 412 -15.39 -20.03 7.95
C LYS A 412 -16.68 -20.70 7.50
N ASP A 413 -17.82 -20.18 7.97
CA ASP A 413 -19.13 -20.78 7.68
C ASP A 413 -19.54 -20.60 6.23
N SER A 414 -19.09 -19.54 5.58
CA SER A 414 -19.36 -19.23 4.18
C SER A 414 -18.27 -19.73 3.21
N LYS A 415 -17.15 -20.28 3.71
CA LYS A 415 -15.98 -20.66 2.93
C LYS A 415 -15.41 -19.52 2.08
N VAL A 416 -15.38 -18.32 2.66
CA VAL A 416 -14.72 -17.16 2.06
C VAL A 416 -13.22 -17.43 2.04
N THR A 417 -12.58 -17.19 0.90
CA THR A 417 -11.12 -17.38 0.73
C THR A 417 -10.36 -16.06 0.71
N TRP A 418 -11.07 -14.95 0.46
CA TRP A 418 -10.51 -13.60 0.51
C TRP A 418 -11.42 -12.69 1.33
N TYR A 419 -10.89 -12.22 2.45
CA TYR A 419 -11.51 -11.16 3.24
C TYR A 419 -11.15 -9.81 2.62
N ARG A 420 -12.16 -9.00 2.25
CA ARG A 420 -11.94 -7.64 1.79
C ARG A 420 -12.31 -6.66 2.87
N GLN A 421 -11.32 -5.95 3.40
CA GLN A 421 -11.54 -4.86 4.34
C GLN A 421 -11.65 -3.53 3.61
N ASP A 422 -12.65 -2.74 3.95
CA ASP A 422 -12.76 -1.34 3.53
C ASP A 422 -12.81 -0.41 4.75
N ALA A 423 -12.42 0.86 4.55
CA ALA A 423 -12.44 1.90 5.57
C ALA A 423 -12.79 3.25 4.91
N ASN A 424 -14.10 3.53 4.81
CA ASN A 424 -14.63 4.72 4.14
C ASN A 424 -14.82 5.92 5.07
N PHE A 425 -13.89 6.12 6.01
CA PHE A 425 -13.93 7.22 6.97
C PHE A 425 -12.51 7.55 7.47
N GLU A 426 -12.38 8.64 8.19
CA GLU A 426 -11.12 9.10 8.78
C GLU A 426 -11.16 8.96 10.30
N PRO A 427 -10.37 8.03 10.89
CA PRO A 427 -10.43 7.75 12.32
C PRO A 427 -9.74 8.80 13.20
N GLU A 428 -8.85 9.63 12.66
CA GLU A 428 -7.95 10.52 13.40
C GLU A 428 -8.66 11.40 14.46
N SER A 429 -9.79 12.05 14.09
CA SER A 429 -10.51 12.91 15.04
C SER A 429 -11.05 12.16 16.25
N ARG A 430 -11.47 10.90 16.03
CA ARG A 430 -12.02 10.04 17.08
C ARG A 430 -10.93 9.49 18.00
N TRP A 431 -9.75 9.17 17.46
CA TRP A 431 -8.59 8.81 18.28
C TRP A 431 -8.20 9.96 19.20
N LYS A 432 -8.17 11.21 18.69
CA LYS A 432 -7.91 12.41 19.50
C LYS A 432 -8.97 12.65 20.59
N THR A 433 -10.23 12.31 20.32
CA THR A 433 -11.31 12.37 21.31
C THR A 433 -11.09 11.33 22.41
N ALA A 434 -10.72 10.10 22.05
CA ALA A 434 -10.42 9.05 23.02
C ALA A 434 -9.16 9.37 23.87
N ASP A 435 -8.09 9.90 23.26
CA ASP A 435 -6.89 10.33 23.97
C ASP A 435 -7.21 11.37 25.05
N LYS A 436 -8.06 12.37 24.75
CA LYS A 436 -8.49 13.37 25.72
C LYS A 436 -9.27 12.77 26.89
N ALA A 437 -10.08 11.74 26.63
CA ALA A 437 -10.84 11.04 27.65
C ALA A 437 -9.95 10.20 28.59
N GLU A 438 -8.80 9.70 28.10
CA GLU A 438 -7.80 9.02 28.93
C GLU A 438 -7.02 9.97 29.87
N GLY A 439 -6.95 11.30 29.56
CA GLY A 439 -6.35 12.32 30.42
C GLY A 439 -5.16 13.05 29.80
N GLU A 440 -4.46 13.85 30.64
CA GLU A 440 -3.24 14.54 30.24
C GLU A 440 -2.13 13.54 29.89
N ASN A 441 -1.28 13.89 28.92
CA ASN A 441 -0.13 13.10 28.49
C ASN A 441 -0.50 11.71 27.94
N ARG A 442 -1.60 11.64 27.19
CA ARG A 442 -2.03 10.41 26.51
C ARG A 442 -2.16 10.59 24.98
N VAL A 443 -1.61 11.70 24.44
CA VAL A 443 -1.71 12.04 23.01
C VAL A 443 -1.00 11.01 22.14
N GLY A 444 -1.75 10.38 21.25
CA GLY A 444 -1.29 9.35 20.31
C GLY A 444 -1.45 7.91 20.81
N ILE A 445 -1.84 7.70 22.09
CA ILE A 445 -1.92 6.33 22.64
C ILE A 445 -3.06 5.52 22.03
N THR A 446 -4.21 6.15 21.74
CA THR A 446 -5.34 5.46 21.11
C THR A 446 -4.96 5.00 19.71
N GLU A 447 -4.30 5.85 18.90
CA GLU A 447 -3.81 5.46 17.58
C GLU A 447 -2.83 4.27 17.68
N ILE A 448 -1.88 4.31 18.63
CA ILE A 448 -0.90 3.21 18.82
C ILE A 448 -1.61 1.89 19.12
N LYS A 449 -2.52 1.89 20.08
CA LYS A 449 -3.28 0.69 20.46
C LYS A 449 -4.18 0.21 19.32
N TYR A 450 -4.87 1.14 18.67
CA TYR A 450 -5.77 0.86 17.56
C TYR A 450 -5.04 0.19 16.39
N ILE A 451 -3.95 0.78 15.90
CA ILE A 451 -3.18 0.25 14.78
C ILE A 451 -2.49 -1.07 15.16
N THR A 452 -2.00 -1.21 16.39
CA THR A 452 -1.44 -2.48 16.87
C THR A 452 -2.49 -3.59 16.85
N ASN A 453 -3.70 -3.29 17.29
CA ASN A 453 -4.82 -4.23 17.27
C ASN A 453 -5.42 -4.42 15.86
N GLU A 454 -5.30 -3.46 14.94
CA GLU A 454 -5.61 -3.66 13.53
C GLU A 454 -4.74 -4.80 12.93
N TYR A 455 -3.44 -4.79 13.23
CA TYR A 455 -2.56 -5.88 12.81
C TYR A 455 -2.95 -7.21 13.46
N ARG A 456 -3.23 -7.20 14.78
CA ARG A 456 -3.68 -8.40 15.51
C ARG A 456 -5.01 -8.94 14.98
N PHE A 457 -5.92 -8.07 14.59
CA PHE A 457 -7.19 -8.43 13.98
C PHE A 457 -6.97 -9.18 12.65
N LEU A 458 -6.17 -8.62 11.75
CA LEU A 458 -5.89 -9.25 10.46
C LEU A 458 -5.13 -10.59 10.62
N ASP A 459 -4.12 -10.62 11.49
CA ASP A 459 -3.37 -11.83 11.80
C ASP A 459 -4.28 -12.90 12.43
N GLY A 460 -5.17 -12.50 13.33
CA GLY A 460 -6.15 -13.39 13.98
C GLY A 460 -7.18 -14.00 13.01
N LEU A 461 -7.62 -13.23 11.99
CA LEU A 461 -8.49 -13.78 10.94
C LEU A 461 -7.79 -14.89 10.14
N VAL A 462 -6.52 -14.71 9.81
CA VAL A 462 -5.71 -15.71 9.09
C VAL A 462 -5.43 -16.93 9.99
N GLU A 463 -5.12 -16.70 11.27
CA GLU A 463 -4.91 -17.80 12.24
C GLU A 463 -6.19 -18.65 12.41
N MET A 464 -7.34 -18.00 12.50
CA MET A 464 -8.65 -18.70 12.61
C MET A 464 -9.04 -19.40 11.31
N ASN A 465 -8.61 -18.88 10.15
CA ASN A 465 -8.94 -19.40 8.82
C ASN A 465 -7.66 -19.60 7.99
N PRO A 466 -6.89 -20.68 8.21
CA PRO A 466 -5.63 -20.91 7.50
C PRO A 466 -5.80 -20.93 5.98
N GLY A 467 -4.99 -20.14 5.28
CA GLY A 467 -5.07 -19.95 3.84
C GLY A 467 -5.96 -18.79 3.41
N LEU A 468 -6.60 -18.09 4.36
CA LEU A 468 -7.33 -16.85 4.07
C LEU A 468 -6.37 -15.79 3.54
N MET A 469 -6.75 -15.17 2.44
CA MET A 469 -6.09 -13.99 1.89
C MET A 469 -6.88 -12.73 2.26
N ILE A 470 -6.18 -11.59 2.29
CA ILE A 470 -6.79 -10.32 2.67
C ILE A 470 -6.55 -9.27 1.57
N ASP A 471 -7.61 -8.61 1.16
CA ASP A 471 -7.58 -7.40 0.35
C ASP A 471 -7.76 -6.17 1.24
N SER A 472 -6.85 -5.21 1.15
CA SER A 472 -6.93 -3.94 1.88
C SER A 472 -7.46 -2.83 0.98
N CYS A 473 -8.61 -2.30 1.35
CA CYS A 473 -9.18 -1.08 0.81
C CYS A 473 -9.46 -0.07 1.94
N ALA A 474 -9.27 1.20 1.65
CA ALA A 474 -9.64 2.30 2.54
C ALA A 474 -10.13 3.50 1.70
N SER A 475 -11.27 3.32 1.02
CA SER A 475 -11.71 4.15 -0.12
C SER A 475 -10.62 4.13 -1.22
N GLY A 476 -10.24 2.93 -1.64
CA GLY A 476 -9.08 2.71 -2.50
C GLY A 476 -7.78 2.51 -1.71
N GLY A 477 -6.64 2.79 -2.34
CA GLY A 477 -5.30 2.53 -1.81
C GLY A 477 -4.80 3.54 -0.79
N ARG A 478 -5.55 3.81 0.28
CA ARG A 478 -5.13 4.75 1.33
C ARG A 478 -4.44 4.08 2.51
N ARG A 479 -4.21 2.75 2.47
CA ARG A 479 -3.48 1.97 3.47
C ARG A 479 -2.51 1.01 2.79
N LEU A 480 -1.49 1.56 2.12
CA LEU A 480 -0.50 0.80 1.34
C LEU A 480 0.90 0.89 1.98
N ASP A 481 0.99 0.89 3.28
CA ASP A 481 2.26 0.84 4.01
C ASP A 481 2.80 -0.60 4.15
N LEU A 482 4.07 -0.74 4.56
CA LEU A 482 4.75 -2.04 4.64
C LEU A 482 4.07 -3.03 5.61
N GLU A 483 3.49 -2.55 6.72
CA GLU A 483 2.80 -3.44 7.67
C GLU A 483 1.51 -4.02 7.08
N MET A 484 0.77 -3.20 6.32
CA MET A 484 -0.39 -3.70 5.59
C MET A 484 0.02 -4.63 4.44
N MET A 485 1.08 -4.30 3.70
CA MET A 485 1.54 -5.16 2.59
C MET A 485 2.02 -6.54 3.07
N LYS A 486 2.59 -6.68 4.26
CA LYS A 486 2.90 -7.99 4.86
C LYS A 486 1.67 -8.89 5.00
N ARG A 487 0.47 -8.30 5.16
CA ARG A 487 -0.79 -8.99 5.51
C ARG A 487 -1.79 -9.03 4.37
N THR A 488 -1.65 -8.12 3.38
CA THR A 488 -2.73 -7.87 2.42
C THR A 488 -2.22 -7.66 1.01
N ILE A 489 -3.11 -7.84 0.05
CA ILE A 489 -2.90 -7.44 -1.35
C ILE A 489 -3.99 -6.45 -1.74
N PRO A 490 -3.63 -5.26 -2.28
CA PRO A 490 -4.62 -4.28 -2.67
C PRO A 490 -5.27 -4.67 -4.01
N LEU A 491 -6.52 -5.13 -3.96
CA LEU A 491 -7.32 -5.45 -5.14
C LEU A 491 -8.09 -4.22 -5.69
N TRP A 492 -7.98 -3.07 -5.01
CA TRP A 492 -8.63 -1.82 -5.40
C TRP A 492 -7.75 -0.63 -5.07
N ASN A 493 -7.00 -0.14 -6.06
CA ASN A 493 -5.96 0.86 -5.84
C ASN A 493 -6.48 2.30 -5.70
N SER A 494 -7.67 2.66 -6.22
CA SER A 494 -8.24 3.99 -6.05
C SER A 494 -9.74 4.02 -6.37
N ASP A 495 -10.51 4.76 -5.58
CA ASP A 495 -11.92 5.07 -5.86
C ASP A 495 -12.09 6.04 -7.04
N TYR A 496 -11.02 6.61 -7.57
CA TYR A 496 -11.09 7.41 -8.79
C TYR A 496 -11.85 6.69 -9.90
N THR A 497 -11.66 5.37 -10.02
CA THR A 497 -12.28 4.56 -11.09
C THR A 497 -13.79 4.44 -10.97
N THR A 498 -14.37 4.72 -9.80
CA THR A 498 -15.83 4.68 -9.56
C THR A 498 -16.54 5.99 -9.90
N HIS A 499 -15.81 7.07 -10.15
CA HIS A 499 -16.40 8.37 -10.45
C HIS A 499 -16.89 8.46 -11.91
N PRO A 500 -18.21 8.37 -12.17
CA PRO A 500 -18.74 8.23 -13.53
C PRO A 500 -18.46 9.45 -14.41
N ASP A 501 -18.33 10.64 -13.82
CA ASP A 501 -18.20 11.89 -14.55
C ASP A 501 -16.75 12.35 -14.75
N THR A 502 -15.80 11.83 -13.96
CA THR A 502 -14.40 12.29 -13.95
C THR A 502 -13.39 11.21 -14.26
N ALA A 503 -13.73 9.93 -14.05
CA ALA A 503 -12.83 8.82 -14.33
C ALA A 503 -12.58 8.65 -15.82
N THR A 504 -11.31 8.70 -16.22
CA THR A 504 -10.86 8.48 -17.58
C THR A 504 -9.96 7.24 -17.67
N ALA A 505 -9.88 6.64 -18.86
CA ALA A 505 -8.94 5.53 -19.08
C ALA A 505 -7.49 5.96 -18.86
N ASP A 506 -7.13 7.18 -19.24
CA ASP A 506 -5.79 7.72 -19.07
C ASP A 506 -5.45 8.00 -17.60
N GLY A 507 -6.42 8.51 -16.80
CA GLY A 507 -6.25 8.64 -15.36
C GLY A 507 -6.08 7.29 -14.67
N ASN A 508 -6.93 6.31 -15.01
CA ASN A 508 -6.80 4.94 -14.48
C ASN A 508 -5.45 4.31 -14.88
N ARG A 509 -5.02 4.46 -16.14
CA ARG A 509 -3.69 4.04 -16.59
C ARG A 509 -2.59 4.68 -15.73
N ALA A 510 -2.61 6.00 -15.57
CA ALA A 510 -1.56 6.71 -14.86
C ALA A 510 -1.41 6.21 -13.43
N LEU A 511 -2.51 6.14 -12.66
CA LEU A 511 -2.46 5.68 -11.27
C LEU A 511 -2.02 4.22 -11.14
N CYS A 512 -2.46 3.32 -12.03
CA CYS A 512 -2.08 1.91 -12.01
C CYS A 512 -0.59 1.72 -12.26
N TYR A 513 -0.07 2.31 -13.34
CA TYR A 513 1.34 2.16 -13.73
C TYR A 513 2.28 2.94 -12.79
N ASN A 514 1.84 4.03 -12.17
CA ASN A 514 2.61 4.73 -11.13
C ASN A 514 2.74 3.88 -9.87
N LEU A 515 1.64 3.24 -9.42
CA LEU A 515 1.69 2.35 -8.26
C LEU A 515 2.59 1.13 -8.50
N THR A 516 2.57 0.58 -9.72
CA THR A 516 3.41 -0.55 -10.11
C THR A 516 4.91 -0.28 -9.93
N TRP A 517 5.34 0.96 -10.01
CA TRP A 517 6.74 1.34 -9.78
C TRP A 517 7.21 1.02 -8.36
N TRP A 518 6.28 1.00 -7.39
CA TRP A 518 6.54 0.69 -6.00
C TRP A 518 6.09 -0.73 -5.63
N LEU A 519 4.86 -1.11 -5.98
CA LEU A 519 4.25 -2.36 -5.56
C LEU A 519 4.06 -3.29 -6.76
N PRO A 520 4.66 -4.50 -6.75
CA PRO A 520 4.59 -5.43 -7.87
C PRO A 520 3.23 -6.12 -8.01
N ILE A 521 2.51 -6.30 -6.91
CA ILE A 521 1.22 -6.99 -6.88
C ILE A 521 0.14 -6.05 -6.37
N HIS A 522 -0.77 -5.69 -7.25
CA HIS A 522 -1.99 -4.94 -6.95
C HIS A 522 -2.97 -5.08 -8.12
N ALA A 523 -4.22 -4.64 -7.94
CA ALA A 523 -5.20 -4.67 -9.02
C ALA A 523 -5.49 -3.27 -9.58
N GLY A 524 -5.80 -3.23 -10.86
CA GLY A 524 -6.06 -2.01 -11.64
C GLY A 524 -7.48 -1.43 -11.49
N GLY A 525 -8.26 -1.91 -10.52
CA GLY A 525 -9.66 -1.50 -10.39
C GLY A 525 -10.56 -2.06 -11.49
N GLY A 526 -11.83 -1.62 -11.55
CA GLY A 526 -12.81 -2.11 -12.51
C GLY A 526 -12.57 -1.58 -13.92
N ALA A 527 -12.34 -2.47 -14.87
CA ALA A 527 -12.46 -2.12 -16.27
C ALA A 527 -13.95 -2.04 -16.64
N ASN A 528 -14.47 -0.82 -16.70
CA ASN A 528 -15.80 -0.57 -17.25
C ASN A 528 -15.75 -0.75 -18.76
N VAL A 529 -15.98 -1.98 -19.23
CA VAL A 529 -15.71 -2.46 -20.60
C VAL A 529 -16.92 -2.31 -21.51
N THR A 530 -17.70 -1.28 -21.32
CA THR A 530 -18.99 -1.10 -22.03
C THR A 530 -18.93 -0.17 -23.23
N ALA A 531 -17.78 0.45 -23.52
CA ALA A 531 -17.61 1.43 -24.58
C ALA A 531 -16.86 0.87 -25.80
N TRP A 532 -16.94 1.56 -26.93
CA TRP A 532 -16.23 1.27 -28.18
C TRP A 532 -14.69 1.30 -28.07
N ASP A 533 -14.15 1.95 -27.02
CA ASP A 533 -12.72 2.02 -26.67
C ASP A 533 -12.28 0.89 -25.72
N THR A 534 -12.98 -0.21 -25.71
CA THR A 534 -12.81 -1.35 -24.80
C THR A 534 -11.38 -1.83 -24.68
N ILE A 535 -10.65 -1.98 -25.79
CA ILE A 535 -9.24 -2.47 -25.77
C ILE A 535 -8.35 -1.49 -24.99
N TYR A 536 -8.50 -0.20 -25.24
CA TYR A 536 -7.72 0.83 -24.55
C TYR A 536 -7.97 0.83 -23.05
N ARG A 537 -9.26 0.87 -22.63
CA ARG A 537 -9.67 0.85 -21.23
C ARG A 537 -9.24 -0.43 -20.50
N PHE A 538 -9.38 -1.57 -21.14
CA PHE A 538 -8.96 -2.85 -20.57
C PHE A 538 -7.46 -2.84 -20.28
N ARG A 539 -6.63 -2.47 -21.27
CA ARG A 539 -5.17 -2.41 -21.11
C ARG A 539 -4.72 -1.31 -20.16
N ALA A 540 -5.48 -0.22 -20.05
CA ALA A 540 -5.23 0.84 -19.07
C ALA A 540 -5.41 0.38 -17.60
N ALA A 541 -6.26 -0.63 -17.36
CA ALA A 541 -6.52 -1.24 -16.06
C ALA A 541 -5.75 -2.56 -15.84
N MET A 542 -4.98 -3.03 -16.83
CA MET A 542 -4.36 -4.37 -16.81
C MET A 542 -3.14 -4.39 -15.89
N MET A 543 -3.36 -4.81 -14.65
CA MET A 543 -2.33 -5.03 -13.62
C MET A 543 -2.31 -6.50 -13.19
N SER A 544 -1.52 -6.87 -12.19
CA SER A 544 -1.44 -8.27 -11.72
C SER A 544 -2.80 -8.84 -11.28
N GLY A 545 -3.71 -7.98 -10.82
CA GLY A 545 -5.14 -8.24 -10.64
C GLY A 545 -5.99 -7.24 -11.39
N MET A 546 -7.24 -7.57 -11.64
CA MET A 546 -8.24 -6.64 -12.17
C MET A 546 -9.66 -7.15 -11.92
N GLN A 547 -10.62 -6.23 -11.88
CA GLN A 547 -12.03 -6.56 -11.82
C GLN A 547 -12.69 -6.37 -13.19
N ILE A 548 -13.43 -7.37 -13.64
CA ILE A 548 -14.29 -7.25 -14.84
C ILE A 548 -15.71 -6.98 -14.38
N ASN A 549 -16.29 -5.87 -14.82
CA ASN A 549 -17.69 -5.56 -14.52
C ASN A 549 -18.64 -6.41 -15.41
N ILE A 550 -19.71 -6.89 -14.80
CA ILE A 550 -20.58 -7.96 -15.27
C ILE A 550 -21.43 -7.62 -16.51
N ASP A 551 -21.60 -6.37 -16.91
CA ASP A 551 -22.29 -6.06 -18.18
C ASP A 551 -21.48 -6.49 -19.42
N SER A 552 -20.97 -7.70 -19.32
CA SER A 552 -20.12 -8.38 -20.29
C SER A 552 -20.83 -8.80 -21.58
N THR A 553 -22.16 -8.66 -21.64
CA THR A 553 -22.95 -8.93 -22.86
C THR A 553 -22.53 -8.08 -24.05
N LYS A 554 -21.82 -6.96 -23.80
CA LYS A 554 -21.36 -6.03 -24.84
C LYS A 554 -19.92 -6.29 -25.34
N LEU A 555 -19.18 -7.21 -24.75
CA LEU A 555 -17.76 -7.43 -25.07
C LEU A 555 -17.50 -8.30 -26.32
N GLY A 556 -18.44 -9.10 -26.75
CA GLY A 556 -18.32 -9.93 -27.94
C GLY A 556 -17.05 -10.80 -28.00
N VAL A 557 -16.58 -11.09 -29.20
CA VAL A 557 -15.40 -11.96 -29.45
C VAL A 557 -14.09 -11.35 -28.97
N VAL A 558 -13.96 -10.03 -28.97
CA VAL A 558 -12.76 -9.29 -28.50
C VAL A 558 -12.45 -9.54 -27.02
N ARG A 559 -13.46 -9.81 -26.24
CA ARG A 559 -13.36 -10.10 -24.80
C ARG A 559 -12.41 -11.26 -24.49
N ASN A 560 -12.60 -12.41 -25.12
CA ASN A 560 -11.77 -13.59 -24.82
C ASN A 560 -10.30 -13.34 -25.17
N THR A 561 -10.03 -12.68 -26.31
CA THR A 561 -8.67 -12.28 -26.68
C THR A 561 -8.02 -11.36 -25.64
N LEU A 562 -8.76 -10.37 -25.09
CA LEU A 562 -8.22 -9.49 -24.05
C LEU A 562 -7.93 -10.24 -22.75
N ILE A 563 -8.80 -11.17 -22.37
CA ILE A 563 -8.60 -12.01 -21.19
C ILE A 563 -7.38 -12.93 -21.37
N GLU A 564 -7.21 -13.54 -22.54
CA GLU A 564 -6.01 -14.32 -22.87
C GLU A 564 -4.74 -13.48 -22.81
N GLN A 565 -4.77 -12.25 -23.34
CA GLN A 565 -3.66 -11.28 -23.21
C GLN A 565 -3.34 -10.96 -21.75
N TYR A 566 -4.36 -10.74 -20.94
CA TYR A 566 -4.18 -10.50 -19.50
C TYR A 566 -3.45 -11.66 -18.82
N TYR A 567 -3.93 -12.90 -18.99
CA TYR A 567 -3.31 -14.06 -18.37
C TYR A 567 -1.88 -14.30 -18.87
N THR A 568 -1.59 -13.98 -20.14
CA THR A 568 -0.24 -14.04 -20.70
C THR A 568 0.69 -13.00 -20.07
N CYS A 569 0.20 -11.77 -19.89
CA CYS A 569 1.00 -10.66 -19.35
C CYS A 569 1.17 -10.71 -17.83
N ARG A 570 0.18 -11.24 -17.10
CA ARG A 570 0.15 -11.24 -15.63
C ARG A 570 1.41 -11.84 -15.00
N ASP A 571 1.92 -12.91 -15.57
CA ASP A 571 3.08 -13.61 -15.03
C ASP A 571 4.39 -12.79 -15.17
N PHE A 572 4.45 -11.79 -16.07
CA PHE A 572 5.59 -10.92 -16.22
C PHE A 572 5.57 -9.69 -15.30
N MET A 573 4.45 -9.41 -14.62
CA MET A 573 4.29 -8.18 -13.80
C MET A 573 5.09 -8.21 -12.49
N THR A 574 5.61 -9.37 -12.09
CA THR A 574 6.55 -9.52 -10.96
C THR A 574 8.02 -9.38 -11.37
N GLY A 575 8.31 -9.29 -12.67
CA GLY A 575 9.64 -9.00 -13.21
C GLY A 575 10.04 -7.53 -13.04
N ASP A 576 11.13 -7.16 -13.69
CA ASP A 576 11.56 -5.77 -13.76
C ASP A 576 10.51 -4.92 -14.49
N TYR A 577 10.33 -3.71 -13.99
CA TYR A 577 9.36 -2.75 -14.51
C TYR A 577 10.04 -1.41 -14.83
N TYR A 578 9.73 -0.85 -16.00
CA TYR A 578 10.31 0.40 -16.45
C TYR A 578 9.23 1.32 -17.04
N ILE A 579 9.23 2.58 -16.59
CA ILE A 579 8.45 3.65 -17.20
C ILE A 579 9.30 4.27 -18.31
N LEU A 580 9.06 3.89 -19.55
CA LEU A 580 9.85 4.40 -20.68
C LEU A 580 9.39 5.79 -21.12
N GLN A 581 8.10 6.08 -20.97
CA GLN A 581 7.46 7.35 -21.31
C GLN A 581 6.13 7.48 -20.62
N GLN A 582 5.83 8.67 -20.06
CA GLN A 582 4.46 9.05 -19.63
C GLN A 582 4.30 10.57 -19.50
N GLY A 583 3.05 11.04 -19.42
CA GLY A 583 2.70 12.40 -19.03
C GLY A 583 2.18 12.43 -17.60
N PHE A 584 2.38 13.54 -16.91
CA PHE A 584 1.88 13.82 -15.56
C PHE A 584 0.88 14.96 -15.57
N ASP A 585 -0.01 14.99 -14.57
CA ASP A 585 -1.01 16.04 -14.37
C ASP A 585 -1.79 16.35 -15.67
N LYS A 586 -1.63 17.54 -16.22
CA LYS A 586 -2.30 17.99 -17.44
C LYS A 586 -1.82 17.30 -18.72
N GLU A 587 -0.75 16.53 -18.66
CA GLU A 587 -0.21 15.82 -19.81
C GLU A 587 -0.67 14.35 -19.87
N ILE A 588 -1.43 13.86 -18.88
CA ILE A 588 -1.87 12.47 -18.80
C ILE A 588 -2.61 12.02 -20.07
N ASP A 589 -3.43 12.88 -20.66
CA ASP A 589 -4.24 12.62 -21.86
C ASP A 589 -3.68 13.22 -23.16
N THR A 590 -2.59 13.98 -23.09
CA THR A 590 -1.98 14.67 -24.22
C THR A 590 -0.62 14.12 -24.64
N LYS A 591 0.01 13.32 -23.80
CA LYS A 591 1.29 12.69 -24.04
C LYS A 591 1.15 11.17 -24.16
N ASP A 592 1.91 10.59 -25.09
CA ASP A 592 2.00 9.13 -25.21
C ASP A 592 2.64 8.51 -23.97
N ALA A 593 2.33 7.25 -23.70
CA ALA A 593 2.92 6.50 -22.60
C ALA A 593 3.37 5.12 -23.05
N CYS A 594 4.46 4.64 -22.44
CA CYS A 594 4.98 3.30 -22.71
C CYS A 594 5.62 2.73 -21.44
N TYR A 595 5.29 1.49 -21.16
CA TYR A 595 5.72 0.75 -20.00
C TYR A 595 6.26 -0.61 -20.44
N GLU A 596 7.34 -1.06 -19.80
CA GLU A 596 7.99 -2.33 -20.05
C GLU A 596 7.96 -3.19 -18.79
N PHE A 597 7.60 -4.47 -18.98
CA PHE A 597 7.78 -5.53 -17.98
C PHE A 597 8.70 -6.59 -18.58
N TYR A 598 9.73 -6.98 -17.86
CA TYR A 598 10.70 -7.93 -18.36
C TYR A 598 11.22 -8.88 -17.27
N MET A 599 11.23 -10.17 -17.55
CA MET A 599 11.83 -11.22 -16.72
C MET A 599 13.16 -11.66 -17.35
N ALA A 600 14.25 -11.12 -16.86
CA ALA A 600 15.58 -11.35 -17.41
C ALA A 600 16.02 -12.82 -17.35
N ASP A 601 15.62 -13.55 -16.32
CA ASP A 601 15.87 -14.99 -16.13
C ASP A 601 15.17 -15.86 -17.19
N GLN A 602 14.00 -15.41 -17.66
CA GLN A 602 13.22 -16.10 -18.70
C GLN A 602 13.49 -15.57 -20.11
N GLY A 603 14.12 -14.40 -20.22
CA GLY A 603 14.30 -13.70 -21.48
C GLY A 603 12.99 -13.26 -22.14
N LYS A 604 11.95 -12.98 -21.35
CA LYS A 604 10.59 -12.68 -21.81
C LYS A 604 10.00 -11.47 -21.10
N GLY A 605 9.08 -10.81 -21.82
CA GLY A 605 8.37 -9.67 -21.27
C GLY A 605 7.37 -9.09 -22.27
N TYR A 606 6.94 -7.87 -21.99
CA TYR A 606 6.09 -7.12 -22.91
C TYR A 606 6.23 -5.61 -22.75
N LEU A 607 5.87 -4.90 -23.81
CA LEU A 607 5.62 -3.46 -23.82
C LEU A 607 4.13 -3.19 -23.88
N MET A 608 3.68 -2.21 -23.11
CA MET A 608 2.35 -1.66 -23.19
C MET A 608 2.45 -0.18 -23.57
N ALA A 609 2.09 0.15 -24.82
CA ALA A 609 2.21 1.50 -25.35
C ALA A 609 0.83 2.11 -25.59
N PHE A 610 0.66 3.39 -25.26
CA PHE A 610 -0.61 4.12 -25.31
C PHE A 610 -0.46 5.44 -26.06
N ARG A 611 -1.40 5.71 -26.98
CA ARG A 611 -1.65 7.03 -27.54
C ARG A 611 -3.01 7.53 -27.09
N PRO A 612 -3.10 8.44 -26.10
CA PRO A 612 -4.36 9.06 -25.70
C PRO A 612 -5.09 9.79 -26.83
N GLU A 613 -6.36 10.09 -26.61
CA GLU A 613 -7.19 10.74 -27.63
C GLU A 613 -6.66 12.13 -28.02
N ASN A 614 -6.18 12.90 -27.06
CA ASN A 614 -5.66 14.25 -27.28
C ASN A 614 -4.17 14.30 -27.65
N CYS A 615 -3.48 13.15 -27.67
CA CYS A 615 -2.07 13.05 -28.00
C CYS A 615 -1.80 13.27 -29.50
N LYS A 616 -0.84 14.15 -29.80
CA LYS A 616 -0.45 14.49 -31.18
C LYS A 616 0.69 13.61 -31.72
N THR A 617 1.34 12.83 -30.85
CA THR A 617 2.43 11.93 -31.25
C THR A 617 1.87 10.78 -32.10
N GLU A 618 2.32 10.68 -33.35
CA GLU A 618 1.92 9.58 -34.27
C GLU A 618 2.91 8.43 -34.27
N SER A 619 4.14 8.66 -33.85
CA SER A 619 5.15 7.63 -33.63
C SER A 619 6.19 8.09 -32.63
N ASN A 620 6.74 7.16 -31.85
CA ASN A 620 7.86 7.40 -30.93
C ASN A 620 8.80 6.21 -30.94
N SER A 621 10.06 6.41 -30.54
CA SER A 621 11.03 5.35 -30.32
C SER A 621 11.29 5.18 -28.83
N TYR A 622 10.93 4.02 -28.29
CA TYR A 622 11.10 3.72 -26.87
C TYR A 622 12.35 2.85 -26.68
N ARG A 623 13.30 3.35 -25.88
CA ARG A 623 14.49 2.60 -25.50
C ARG A 623 14.14 1.63 -24.41
N LEU A 624 14.25 0.32 -24.70
CA LEU A 624 14.00 -0.73 -23.74
C LEU A 624 15.14 -0.80 -22.74
N LYS A 625 14.87 -1.42 -21.59
CA LYS A 625 15.81 -1.54 -20.48
C LYS A 625 15.97 -2.98 -20.02
N GLY A 626 17.01 -3.29 -19.26
CA GLY A 626 17.20 -4.61 -18.65
C GLY A 626 17.52 -5.77 -19.62
N LEU A 627 17.68 -5.48 -20.93
CA LEU A 627 17.95 -6.51 -21.94
C LEU A 627 19.44 -6.89 -21.99
N ASP A 628 19.73 -8.10 -22.49
CA ASP A 628 21.08 -8.51 -22.84
C ASP A 628 21.48 -7.90 -24.21
N ALA A 629 22.44 -6.97 -24.20
CA ALA A 629 22.88 -6.26 -25.39
C ALA A 629 23.33 -7.20 -26.53
N THR A 630 23.89 -8.36 -26.18
CA THR A 630 24.46 -9.33 -27.13
C THR A 630 23.44 -10.31 -27.71
N ALA A 631 22.27 -10.38 -27.09
CA ALA A 631 21.20 -11.28 -27.50
C ALA A 631 20.34 -10.69 -28.63
N THR A 632 19.61 -11.56 -29.29
CA THR A 632 18.60 -11.21 -30.29
C THR A 632 17.22 -11.40 -29.70
N TYR A 633 16.29 -10.52 -30.03
CA TYR A 633 14.92 -10.51 -29.55
C TYR A 633 13.92 -10.52 -30.70
N GLU A 634 12.92 -11.39 -30.60
CA GLU A 634 11.71 -11.33 -31.41
C GLU A 634 10.68 -10.46 -30.67
N LEU A 635 10.13 -9.49 -31.36
CA LEU A 635 9.08 -8.58 -30.91
C LEU A 635 7.81 -8.90 -31.70
N GLU A 636 6.70 -9.20 -31.01
CA GLU A 636 5.44 -9.57 -31.65
C GLU A 636 4.31 -8.63 -31.20
N VAL A 637 3.68 -7.97 -32.18
CA VAL A 637 2.48 -7.14 -31.92
C VAL A 637 1.28 -8.06 -31.70
N ALA A 638 0.76 -8.08 -30.49
CA ALA A 638 -0.29 -9.01 -30.05
C ALA A 638 -1.59 -8.93 -30.87
N ASP A 639 -1.92 -7.74 -31.42
CA ASP A 639 -3.17 -7.53 -32.16
C ASP A 639 -3.09 -7.95 -33.63
N THR A 640 -1.91 -7.99 -34.23
CA THR A 640 -1.72 -8.29 -35.65
C THR A 640 -0.88 -9.55 -35.90
N GLY A 641 -0.09 -9.99 -34.92
CA GLY A 641 0.88 -11.06 -35.09
C GLY A 641 2.12 -10.63 -35.87
N ASP A 642 2.28 -9.34 -36.16
CA ASP A 642 3.46 -8.85 -36.90
C ASP A 642 4.70 -9.01 -36.02
N LYS A 643 5.80 -9.50 -36.63
CA LYS A 643 7.03 -9.79 -35.93
C LYS A 643 8.19 -8.95 -36.48
N LEU A 644 9.05 -8.51 -35.53
CA LEU A 644 10.28 -7.80 -35.81
C LEU A 644 11.42 -8.42 -34.99
N THR A 645 12.60 -8.53 -35.58
CA THR A 645 13.78 -9.02 -34.88
C THR A 645 14.81 -7.91 -34.75
N MET A 646 15.31 -7.69 -33.54
CA MET A 646 16.34 -6.69 -33.22
C MET A 646 17.31 -7.24 -32.18
N THR A 647 18.55 -6.68 -32.13
CA THR A 647 19.47 -7.00 -31.02
C THR A 647 19.10 -6.22 -29.77
N GLY A 648 19.49 -6.73 -28.60
CA GLY A 648 19.29 -6.01 -27.33
C GLY A 648 19.98 -4.65 -27.34
N GLU A 649 21.20 -4.57 -27.95
CA GLU A 649 21.90 -3.28 -28.12
C GLU A 649 21.07 -2.28 -28.93
N GLN A 650 20.50 -2.68 -30.08
CA GLN A 650 19.63 -1.80 -30.87
C GLN A 650 18.39 -1.35 -30.08
N LEU A 651 17.74 -2.26 -29.36
CA LEU A 651 16.54 -1.96 -28.57
C LEU A 651 16.86 -0.97 -27.42
N MET A 652 18.04 -1.08 -26.82
CA MET A 652 18.43 -0.20 -25.69
C MET A 652 19.01 1.14 -26.14
N THR A 653 19.65 1.21 -27.33
CA THR A 653 20.29 2.44 -27.83
C THR A 653 19.42 3.25 -28.76
N ASP A 654 18.90 2.60 -29.83
CA ASP A 654 18.07 3.25 -30.86
C ASP A 654 16.59 3.24 -30.48
N GLY A 655 16.17 2.21 -29.71
CA GLY A 655 14.82 1.98 -29.26
C GLY A 655 13.94 1.29 -30.29
N LEU A 656 12.79 0.79 -29.82
CA LEU A 656 11.74 0.24 -30.67
C LEU A 656 10.86 1.38 -31.20
N LYS A 657 10.81 1.55 -32.52
CA LYS A 657 9.88 2.50 -33.14
C LYS A 657 8.46 1.97 -33.14
N VAL A 658 7.58 2.63 -32.41
CA VAL A 658 6.15 2.37 -32.34
C VAL A 658 5.40 3.43 -33.13
N THR A 659 4.50 3.01 -34.02
CA THR A 659 3.65 3.90 -34.81
C THR A 659 2.19 3.66 -34.46
N TYR A 660 1.48 4.75 -34.20
CA TYR A 660 0.08 4.74 -33.81
C TYR A 660 -0.79 5.24 -34.97
N PRO A 661 -1.49 4.35 -35.71
CA PRO A 661 -2.28 4.73 -36.89
C PRO A 661 -3.47 5.65 -36.57
N ARG A 662 -3.86 5.74 -35.29
CA ARG A 662 -4.91 6.62 -34.81
C ARG A 662 -4.69 7.01 -33.35
N ALA A 663 -5.35 8.05 -32.88
CA ALA A 663 -5.46 8.38 -31.47
C ALA A 663 -6.39 7.37 -30.74
N ASN A 664 -6.39 7.42 -29.43
CA ASN A 664 -7.10 6.49 -28.55
C ASN A 664 -6.77 5.01 -28.89
N LEU A 665 -5.48 4.71 -28.90
CA LEU A 665 -4.95 3.39 -29.26
C LEU A 665 -3.94 2.90 -28.22
N SER A 666 -4.07 1.65 -27.81
CA SER A 666 -3.04 0.92 -27.05
C SER A 666 -2.47 -0.21 -27.91
N LEU A 667 -1.18 -0.48 -27.76
CA LEU A 667 -0.47 -1.57 -28.42
C LEU A 667 0.21 -2.43 -27.36
N LEU A 668 -0.01 -3.73 -27.43
CA LEU A 668 0.69 -4.74 -26.66
C LEU A 668 1.71 -5.42 -27.56
N ILE A 669 2.99 -5.43 -27.14
CA ILE A 669 4.08 -6.00 -27.89
C ILE A 669 4.83 -6.97 -26.99
N TYR A 670 4.83 -8.24 -27.32
CA TYR A 670 5.58 -9.27 -26.58
C TYR A 670 7.07 -9.19 -26.93
N ILE A 671 7.93 -9.47 -25.95
CA ILE A 671 9.39 -9.50 -26.07
C ILE A 671 9.84 -10.93 -25.77
N ASN A 672 10.57 -11.55 -26.71
CA ASN A 672 11.12 -12.90 -26.54
C ASN A 672 12.58 -12.93 -26.97
N LYS A 673 13.49 -13.32 -26.08
CA LYS A 673 14.89 -13.61 -26.39
C LYS A 673 14.96 -14.89 -27.20
N ILE A 674 15.67 -14.90 -28.34
CA ILE A 674 15.78 -16.03 -29.28
C ILE A 674 17.23 -16.44 -29.52
#